data_e89ee99fe88acc805f73b8ddb99678d9
#
_entry.id   e89ee99fe88acc805f73b8ddb99678d9
#
_cell.length_a   1.000
_cell.length_b   1.000
_cell.length_c   1.000
_cell.angle_alpha   90.00
_cell.angle_beta   90.00
_cell.angle_gamma   90.00
#
_symmetry.space_group_name_H-M   'P 1'
#
loop_
_entity.id
_entity.type
_entity.pdbx_description
1 polymer ?
#
loop_
_entity_poly.entity_id
_entity_poly.type
_entity_poly.pdbx_seq_one_letter_code
_entity_poly.pdbx_strand_id
1 'polypeptide(L)'
;MRGEVKVRLNWRKVYQTPLYAFATFATLIWLWIVSAMTTLQLVLVLLAAAVFVVALCRWLNVSPVLGYLLIGAVIGPHALDVIPESTAAGQLAEFGVVFLMFSIGLEFSLARLYRMQRIVFGLGLAQVTLGILLTVAVALLAGLSWQAGVALGGVLAMSSTALLSKMLVERMQLDSKHGREVMGVLLFQDLAVVPLLIIVPALSQAPGELAGTLGVAAIKAVLVLSLILFFGQRLMRVWFHMVAKRRSTELFMLNVLLVTLGLAGLTELAGLSMALGAFLAGMLISETEYRYQVEEDIKPFRDVLLGLFFISVGMFLDVRAVASQFLYVVLLLVALLSVKFLLVFGLSRAFGSVAGTSMRSGLWLCAGGEFGFVLLAEIRQLPLLSPAVMQLVVAALVLSMVLAPVIVQQSEKLVMRFCASEWMLRAMELTNIAARAITTEKHAIICGYGRSGQYLARFLEKEGVSYVALDLDPERVREAAAAGDTVFYGDGMRRETLMAAGLMRASVVVISYGDAESALRVLAQVRELRPELPVVVRAVDEADYERLSRAGAAEVVPEMLEASIVLASHALVLIGVPIARVVKRFREVRSQRYSLMRGFFHGASDAAEDLDEAQQARLHSIILSKGAHAVGKSIAELELEPLGVSVTAIRRREVRAVNPGPQERFEAGDVVVLVGVTETLARAEKRLLKG
;
A
#
# COMPACT_ATOMS: atom_id res chain seq x y z
N MET A 1 11.86 62.33 -15.78
CA MET A 1 12.50 62.48 -14.45
C MET A 1 12.27 61.23 -13.65
N ARG A 2 13.25 60.36 -13.62
CA ARG A 2 13.20 59.09 -12.81
C ARG A 2 13.90 59.44 -11.46
N GLY A 3 13.14 59.55 -10.39
CA GLY A 3 13.68 59.68 -9.03
C GLY A 3 13.96 58.32 -8.45
N GLU A 4 15.25 57.94 -8.40
CA GLU A 4 15.71 56.78 -7.61
C GLU A 4 15.66 57.12 -6.12
N VAL A 5 14.73 56.50 -5.38
CA VAL A 5 14.73 56.53 -3.94
C VAL A 5 15.71 55.47 -3.45
N LYS A 6 16.94 55.89 -3.11
CA LYS A 6 17.93 55.00 -2.44
C LYS A 6 17.56 54.89 -0.95
N VAL A 7 16.87 53.79 -0.60
CA VAL A 7 16.65 53.40 0.81
C VAL A 7 17.92 52.73 1.33
N ARG A 8 18.69 53.44 2.20
CA ARG A 8 19.82 52.85 2.94
C ARG A 8 19.27 52.04 4.10
N LEU A 9 19.19 50.72 3.96
CA LEU A 9 18.85 49.78 5.01
C LEU A 9 20.02 49.64 6.01
N ASN A 10 19.78 50.00 7.26
CA ASN A 10 20.75 49.86 8.36
C ASN A 10 20.64 48.43 8.94
N TRP A 11 21.40 47.49 8.43
CA TRP A 11 21.35 46.06 8.76
C TRP A 11 21.66 45.74 10.24
N ARG A 12 22.28 46.66 11.03
CA ARG A 12 22.56 46.42 12.46
C ARG A 12 21.33 46.43 13.38
N LYS A 13 20.19 47.01 12.91
CA LYS A 13 18.94 47.04 13.73
C LYS A 13 18.00 45.84 13.43
N VAL A 14 18.23 45.12 12.36
CA VAL A 14 17.37 44.01 11.91
C VAL A 14 17.56 42.74 12.77
N TYR A 15 18.71 42.60 13.42
CA TYR A 15 19.01 41.40 14.24
C TYR A 15 18.52 41.43 15.69
N GLN A 16 17.92 42.54 16.15
CA GLN A 16 17.56 42.67 17.57
C GLN A 16 16.12 42.31 17.94
N THR A 17 15.21 42.10 16.95
CA THR A 17 13.86 41.57 17.23
C THR A 17 13.34 40.80 16.05
N PRO A 18 13.04 39.49 16.19
CA PRO A 18 12.54 38.63 15.09
C PRO A 18 11.20 39.15 14.51
N LEU A 19 10.42 39.91 15.26
CA LEU A 19 9.17 40.54 14.82
C LEU A 19 9.38 41.65 13.76
N TYR A 20 10.46 42.46 13.87
CA TYR A 20 10.75 43.52 12.90
C TYR A 20 11.31 42.96 11.60
N ALA A 21 12.09 41.88 11.65
CA ALA A 21 12.57 41.17 10.46
C ALA A 21 11.41 40.56 9.72
N PHE A 22 10.44 39.98 10.42
CA PHE A 22 9.23 39.41 9.83
C PHE A 22 8.31 40.49 9.21
N ALA A 23 8.13 41.62 9.90
CA ALA A 23 7.33 42.74 9.38
C ALA A 23 7.96 43.42 8.15
N THR A 24 9.29 43.63 8.15
CA THR A 24 10.01 44.17 6.97
C THR A 24 10.06 43.19 5.83
N PHE A 25 10.18 41.88 6.09
CA PHE A 25 10.11 40.86 5.07
C PHE A 25 8.70 40.74 4.47
N ALA A 26 7.67 40.83 5.31
CA ALA A 26 6.28 40.86 4.87
C ALA A 26 5.93 42.12 4.05
N THR A 27 6.44 43.34 4.47
CA THR A 27 6.22 44.55 3.66
C THR A 27 7.01 44.59 2.38
N LEU A 28 8.21 44.00 2.31
CA LEU A 28 8.95 43.84 1.05
C LEU A 28 8.30 42.84 0.12
N ILE A 29 7.76 41.75 0.62
CA ILE A 29 6.94 40.81 -0.15
C ILE A 29 5.67 41.51 -0.64
N TRP A 30 5.00 42.28 0.21
CA TRP A 30 3.76 43.00 -0.17
C TRP A 30 4.01 44.06 -1.23
N LEU A 31 5.08 44.85 -1.14
CA LEU A 31 5.50 45.82 -2.16
C LEU A 31 5.93 45.15 -3.50
N TRP A 32 6.46 43.92 -3.44
CA TRP A 32 6.84 43.15 -4.62
C TRP A 32 5.61 42.49 -5.30
N ILE A 33 4.55 42.20 -4.54
CA ILE A 33 3.30 41.62 -5.00
C ILE A 33 2.38 42.67 -5.68
N VAL A 34 2.42 43.95 -5.29
CA VAL A 34 1.54 45.03 -5.80
C VAL A 34 1.87 45.45 -7.22
N SER A 35 3.07 45.15 -7.78
CA SER A 35 3.32 45.26 -9.21
C SER A 35 2.75 44.06 -9.96
N ALA A 36 2.16 44.21 -11.13
CA ALA A 36 1.55 43.13 -11.96
C ALA A 36 2.38 41.87 -11.91
N MET A 37 1.82 40.80 -11.26
CA MET A 37 2.53 39.55 -11.02
C MET A 37 2.99 38.91 -12.30
N THR A 38 4.29 38.68 -12.43
CA THR A 38 4.83 37.86 -13.51
C THR A 38 4.51 36.37 -13.23
N THR A 39 4.47 35.55 -14.26
CA THR A 39 4.26 34.07 -14.11
C THR A 39 5.25 33.44 -13.15
N LEU A 40 6.51 33.93 -13.12
CA LEU A 40 7.52 33.46 -12.18
C LEU A 40 7.16 33.78 -10.71
N GLN A 41 6.67 34.98 -10.46
CA GLN A 41 6.25 35.38 -9.12
C GLN A 41 5.07 34.54 -8.63
N LEU A 42 4.08 34.30 -9.51
CA LEU A 42 2.96 33.42 -9.22
C LEU A 42 3.44 32.01 -8.82
N VAL A 43 4.33 31.40 -9.59
CA VAL A 43 4.87 30.07 -9.29
C VAL A 43 5.63 30.07 -7.97
N LEU A 44 6.45 31.09 -7.68
CA LEU A 44 7.19 31.19 -6.43
C LEU A 44 6.28 31.33 -5.21
N VAL A 45 5.21 32.12 -5.29
CA VAL A 45 4.23 32.27 -4.18
C VAL A 45 3.50 30.94 -3.96
N LEU A 46 3.06 30.28 -5.03
CA LEU A 46 2.39 28.98 -4.95
C LEU A 46 3.30 27.89 -4.33
N LEU A 47 4.58 27.84 -4.76
CA LEU A 47 5.55 26.91 -4.21
C LEU A 47 5.87 27.20 -2.73
N ALA A 48 6.03 28.49 -2.37
CA ALA A 48 6.26 28.88 -0.97
C ALA A 48 5.07 28.48 -0.08
N ALA A 49 3.84 28.74 -0.55
CA ALA A 49 2.61 28.32 0.11
C ALA A 49 2.53 26.79 0.25
N ALA A 50 2.87 26.05 -0.80
CA ALA A 50 2.90 24.60 -0.78
C ALA A 50 3.89 24.04 0.24
N VAL A 51 5.13 24.56 0.26
CA VAL A 51 6.16 24.14 1.23
C VAL A 51 5.72 24.40 2.65
N PHE A 52 5.22 25.62 2.94
CA PHE A 52 4.74 25.99 4.26
C PHE A 52 3.61 25.07 4.74
N VAL A 53 2.64 24.82 3.88
CA VAL A 53 1.48 23.97 4.19
C VAL A 53 1.87 22.53 4.41
N VAL A 54 2.72 21.96 3.56
CA VAL A 54 3.17 20.56 3.74
C VAL A 54 3.91 20.40 5.07
N ALA A 55 4.79 21.36 5.41
CA ALA A 55 5.50 21.35 6.69
C ALA A 55 4.51 21.41 7.87
N LEU A 56 3.52 22.29 7.81
CA LEU A 56 2.48 22.44 8.84
C LEU A 56 1.60 21.19 8.95
N CYS A 57 1.14 20.65 7.82
CA CYS A 57 0.30 19.45 7.79
C CYS A 57 1.03 18.22 8.34
N ARG A 58 2.33 18.06 8.03
CA ARG A 58 3.16 17.00 8.62
C ARG A 58 3.29 17.15 10.14
N TRP A 59 3.47 18.37 10.64
CA TRP A 59 3.52 18.63 12.08
C TRP A 59 2.19 18.33 12.78
N LEU A 60 1.06 18.64 12.13
CA LEU A 60 -0.29 18.39 12.65
C LEU A 60 -0.82 16.97 12.37
N ASN A 61 -0.08 16.12 11.63
CA ASN A 61 -0.54 14.82 11.15
C ASN A 61 -1.86 14.87 10.33
N VAL A 62 -2.00 15.93 9.52
CA VAL A 62 -3.16 16.14 8.63
C VAL A 62 -2.74 15.89 7.18
N SER A 63 -3.71 15.48 6.34
CA SER A 63 -3.46 15.30 4.90
C SER A 63 -3.02 16.60 4.24
N PRO A 64 -1.94 16.63 3.45
CA PRO A 64 -1.49 17.82 2.71
C PRO A 64 -2.55 18.40 1.78
N VAL A 65 -3.43 17.57 1.21
CA VAL A 65 -4.53 17.99 0.31
C VAL A 65 -5.44 19.02 0.99
N LEU A 66 -5.79 18.77 2.26
CA LEU A 66 -6.61 19.70 3.04
C LEU A 66 -5.86 21.03 3.27
N GLY A 67 -4.58 20.95 3.54
CA GLY A 67 -3.75 22.14 3.70
C GLY A 67 -3.67 22.97 2.42
N TYR A 68 -3.49 22.34 1.28
CA TYR A 68 -3.49 23.02 -0.03
C TYR A 68 -4.80 23.75 -0.31
N LEU A 69 -5.94 23.12 -0.06
CA LEU A 69 -7.27 23.75 -0.21
C LEU A 69 -7.43 24.95 0.71
N LEU A 70 -7.05 24.83 1.97
CA LEU A 70 -7.17 25.90 2.96
C LEU A 70 -6.26 27.08 2.65
N ILE A 71 -4.97 26.84 2.31
CA ILE A 71 -4.07 27.94 1.99
C ILE A 71 -4.48 28.62 0.69
N GLY A 72 -4.98 27.85 -0.30
CA GLY A 72 -5.56 28.40 -1.54
C GLY A 72 -6.72 29.35 -1.23
N ALA A 73 -7.64 28.98 -0.35
CA ALA A 73 -8.72 29.85 0.08
C ALA A 73 -8.23 31.14 0.77
N VAL A 74 -7.12 31.06 1.53
CA VAL A 74 -6.54 32.21 2.24
C VAL A 74 -5.79 33.15 1.30
N ILE A 75 -4.95 32.63 0.38
CA ILE A 75 -4.13 33.48 -0.52
C ILE A 75 -4.87 33.90 -1.78
N GLY A 76 -6.04 33.30 -2.04
CA GLY A 76 -6.87 33.58 -3.21
C GLY A 76 -7.49 34.96 -3.25
N PRO A 77 -8.13 35.33 -4.40
CA PRO A 77 -8.67 36.66 -4.66
C PRO A 77 -9.85 37.02 -3.73
N HIS A 78 -10.49 36.03 -3.11
CA HIS A 78 -11.66 36.22 -2.26
C HIS A 78 -11.34 36.36 -0.76
N ALA A 79 -10.04 36.31 -0.37
CA ALA A 79 -9.62 36.49 1.04
C ALA A 79 -8.52 37.54 1.15
N LEU A 80 -7.24 37.15 1.10
CA LEU A 80 -6.09 38.08 1.22
C LEU A 80 -5.69 38.73 -0.13
N ASP A 81 -6.22 38.26 -1.24
CA ASP A 81 -5.93 38.73 -2.62
C ASP A 81 -4.42 38.81 -2.94
N VAL A 82 -3.69 37.83 -2.41
CA VAL A 82 -2.25 37.71 -2.68
C VAL A 82 -2.02 37.27 -4.13
N ILE A 83 -2.88 36.39 -4.65
CA ILE A 83 -2.88 35.90 -6.02
C ILE A 83 -4.19 36.35 -6.67
N PRO A 84 -4.16 37.34 -7.60
CA PRO A 84 -5.34 37.74 -8.34
C PRO A 84 -5.78 36.65 -9.32
N GLU A 85 -7.05 36.68 -9.72
CA GLU A 85 -7.54 35.80 -10.79
C GLU A 85 -6.72 36.03 -12.06
N SER A 86 -5.97 35.02 -12.49
CA SER A 86 -5.15 35.09 -13.69
C SER A 86 -5.32 33.83 -14.54
N THR A 87 -5.23 34.01 -15.87
CA THR A 87 -5.24 32.88 -16.81
C THR A 87 -4.10 31.90 -16.55
N ALA A 88 -2.95 32.38 -16.07
CA ALA A 88 -1.80 31.57 -15.72
C ALA A 88 -2.08 30.63 -14.53
N ALA A 89 -2.82 31.09 -13.51
CA ALA A 89 -3.24 30.25 -12.40
C ALA A 89 -4.19 29.13 -12.87
N GLY A 90 -5.13 29.46 -13.77
CA GLY A 90 -6.02 28.49 -14.39
C GLY A 90 -5.27 27.40 -15.18
N GLN A 91 -4.32 27.79 -16.01
CA GLN A 91 -3.51 26.86 -16.80
C GLN A 91 -2.67 25.93 -15.90
N LEU A 92 -2.06 26.44 -14.83
CA LEU A 92 -1.34 25.60 -13.87
C LEU A 92 -2.26 24.59 -13.18
N ALA A 93 -3.51 24.98 -12.87
CA ALA A 93 -4.50 24.08 -12.33
C ALA A 93 -4.87 22.95 -13.31
N GLU A 94 -5.04 23.27 -14.59
CA GLU A 94 -5.32 22.29 -15.65
C GLU A 94 -4.20 21.26 -15.78
N PHE A 95 -2.92 21.68 -15.76
CA PHE A 95 -1.79 20.76 -15.70
C PHE A 95 -1.86 19.86 -14.44
N GLY A 96 -2.23 20.41 -13.29
CA GLY A 96 -2.42 19.65 -12.07
C GLY A 96 -3.48 18.56 -12.22
N VAL A 97 -4.61 18.87 -12.87
CA VAL A 97 -5.67 17.88 -13.18
C VAL A 97 -5.14 16.80 -14.12
N VAL A 98 -4.40 17.15 -15.16
CA VAL A 98 -3.82 16.19 -16.12
C VAL A 98 -2.93 15.18 -15.39
N PHE A 99 -2.02 15.64 -14.53
CA PHE A 99 -1.13 14.73 -13.80
C PHE A 99 -1.83 13.95 -12.69
N LEU A 100 -2.87 14.51 -12.06
CA LEU A 100 -3.73 13.78 -11.15
C LEU A 100 -4.42 12.63 -11.87
N MET A 101 -5.06 12.89 -12.99
CA MET A 101 -5.76 11.87 -13.78
C MET A 101 -4.83 10.82 -14.33
N PHE A 102 -3.63 11.21 -14.78
CA PHE A 102 -2.57 10.29 -15.18
C PHE A 102 -2.19 9.33 -14.04
N SER A 103 -1.95 9.86 -12.83
CA SER A 103 -1.59 9.04 -11.67
C SER A 103 -2.67 8.01 -11.32
N ILE A 104 -3.92 8.42 -11.36
CA ILE A 104 -5.05 7.55 -11.09
C ILE A 104 -5.17 6.46 -12.16
N GLY A 105 -4.99 6.84 -13.44
CA GLY A 105 -4.90 5.88 -14.53
C GLY A 105 -3.77 4.85 -14.31
N LEU A 106 -2.62 5.29 -13.80
CA LEU A 106 -1.47 4.43 -13.51
C LEU A 106 -1.73 3.47 -12.33
N GLU A 107 -2.48 3.91 -11.32
CA GLU A 107 -2.89 3.08 -10.18
C GLU A 107 -3.98 2.06 -10.54
N PHE A 108 -4.67 2.26 -11.66
CA PHE A 108 -5.73 1.36 -12.13
C PHE A 108 -5.18 -0.03 -12.45
N SER A 109 -5.83 -1.08 -11.93
CA SER A 109 -5.42 -2.47 -12.12
C SER A 109 -6.61 -3.35 -12.50
N LEU A 110 -6.61 -3.85 -13.73
CA LEU A 110 -7.64 -4.78 -14.22
C LEU A 110 -7.70 -6.05 -13.36
N ALA A 111 -6.56 -6.57 -12.89
CA ALA A 111 -6.53 -7.75 -12.04
C ALA A 111 -7.22 -7.55 -10.69
N ARG A 112 -7.13 -6.33 -10.10
CA ARG A 112 -7.85 -5.97 -8.87
C ARG A 112 -9.33 -5.83 -9.15
N LEU A 113 -9.70 -5.19 -10.27
CA LEU A 113 -11.08 -5.03 -10.72
C LEU A 113 -11.78 -6.39 -10.88
N TYR A 114 -11.14 -7.35 -11.57
CA TYR A 114 -11.68 -8.70 -11.76
C TYR A 114 -11.90 -9.44 -10.45
N ARG A 115 -10.97 -9.35 -9.51
CA ARG A 115 -11.11 -9.99 -8.19
C ARG A 115 -12.27 -9.43 -7.38
N MET A 116 -12.62 -8.15 -7.56
CA MET A 116 -13.64 -7.45 -6.79
C MET A 116 -14.89 -7.11 -7.63
N GLN A 117 -15.05 -7.67 -8.83
CA GLN A 117 -16.08 -7.29 -9.80
C GLN A 117 -17.51 -7.24 -9.24
N ARG A 118 -17.88 -8.16 -8.34
CA ARG A 118 -19.20 -8.18 -7.71
C ARG A 118 -19.46 -6.96 -6.83
N ILE A 119 -18.45 -6.48 -6.12
CA ILE A 119 -18.57 -5.29 -5.26
C ILE A 119 -18.51 -4.03 -6.13
N VAL A 120 -17.57 -3.99 -7.07
CA VAL A 120 -17.35 -2.83 -7.95
C VAL A 120 -18.59 -2.58 -8.81
N PHE A 121 -19.03 -3.55 -9.62
CA PHE A 121 -20.17 -3.40 -10.52
C PHE A 121 -21.53 -3.66 -9.85
N GLY A 122 -21.55 -4.16 -8.62
CA GLY A 122 -22.77 -4.24 -7.82
C GLY A 122 -22.93 -3.01 -6.94
N LEU A 123 -22.23 -3.00 -5.80
CA LEU A 123 -22.37 -1.96 -4.78
C LEU A 123 -21.88 -0.59 -5.28
N GLY A 124 -20.74 -0.54 -5.98
CA GLY A 124 -20.16 0.71 -6.50
C GLY A 124 -21.05 1.34 -7.58
N LEU A 125 -21.47 0.57 -8.58
CA LEU A 125 -22.40 1.05 -9.61
C LEU A 125 -23.71 1.55 -9.00
N ALA A 126 -24.30 0.77 -8.10
CA ALA A 126 -25.54 1.17 -7.44
C ALA A 126 -25.39 2.47 -6.64
N GLN A 127 -24.25 2.62 -5.92
CA GLN A 127 -24.00 3.82 -5.12
C GLN A 127 -23.87 5.07 -6.00
N VAL A 128 -23.11 5.04 -7.09
CA VAL A 128 -22.94 6.19 -7.99
C VAL A 128 -24.26 6.51 -8.70
N THR A 129 -24.91 5.50 -9.28
CA THR A 129 -26.15 5.70 -10.04
C THR A 129 -27.27 6.24 -9.17
N LEU A 130 -27.53 5.62 -8.01
CA LEU A 130 -28.56 6.08 -7.09
C LEU A 130 -28.19 7.42 -6.45
N GLY A 131 -26.92 7.69 -6.21
CA GLY A 131 -26.42 8.98 -5.74
C GLY A 131 -26.73 10.10 -6.75
N ILE A 132 -26.48 9.85 -8.03
CA ILE A 132 -26.80 10.79 -9.11
C ILE A 132 -28.31 10.98 -9.20
N LEU A 133 -29.09 9.90 -9.25
CA LEU A 133 -30.57 9.99 -9.36
C LEU A 133 -31.17 10.73 -8.18
N LEU A 134 -30.72 10.49 -6.97
CA LEU A 134 -31.18 11.17 -5.77
C LEU A 134 -30.83 12.66 -5.82
N THR A 135 -29.62 12.99 -6.28
CA THR A 135 -29.22 14.41 -6.44
C THR A 135 -30.03 15.11 -7.52
N VAL A 136 -30.34 14.43 -8.63
CA VAL A 136 -31.24 14.94 -9.66
C VAL A 136 -32.64 15.24 -9.07
N ALA A 137 -33.20 14.31 -8.30
CA ALA A 137 -34.49 14.51 -7.66
C ALA A 137 -34.47 15.73 -6.72
N VAL A 138 -33.45 15.88 -5.89
CA VAL A 138 -33.27 17.04 -5.01
C VAL A 138 -33.07 18.34 -5.79
N ALA A 139 -32.27 18.31 -6.87
CA ALA A 139 -32.04 19.47 -7.73
C ALA A 139 -33.33 19.97 -8.40
N LEU A 140 -34.16 19.05 -8.93
CA LEU A 140 -35.45 19.38 -9.49
C LEU A 140 -36.41 20.01 -8.45
N LEU A 141 -36.41 19.47 -7.22
CA LEU A 141 -37.20 20.05 -6.12
C LEU A 141 -36.69 21.44 -5.72
N ALA A 142 -35.41 21.70 -5.87
CA ALA A 142 -34.78 23.01 -5.64
C ALA A 142 -34.93 23.98 -6.83
N GLY A 143 -35.64 23.60 -7.90
CA GLY A 143 -35.81 24.41 -9.09
C GLY A 143 -34.64 24.48 -10.05
N LEU A 144 -33.65 23.60 -9.87
CA LEU A 144 -32.51 23.46 -10.80
C LEU A 144 -32.88 22.55 -11.98
N SER A 145 -32.17 22.68 -13.08
CA SER A 145 -32.33 21.79 -14.23
C SER A 145 -31.84 20.36 -13.91
N TRP A 146 -32.38 19.36 -14.58
CA TRP A 146 -31.92 17.96 -14.42
C TRP A 146 -30.48 17.79 -14.84
N GLN A 147 -29.99 18.59 -15.80
CA GLN A 147 -28.58 18.63 -16.23
C GLN A 147 -27.68 19.05 -15.08
N ALA A 148 -28.05 20.14 -14.38
CA ALA A 148 -27.36 20.56 -13.17
C ALA A 148 -27.39 19.48 -12.10
N GLY A 149 -28.55 18.79 -11.96
CA GLY A 149 -28.67 17.65 -11.04
C GLY A 149 -27.77 16.50 -11.35
N VAL A 150 -27.59 16.12 -12.62
CA VAL A 150 -26.64 15.05 -13.03
C VAL A 150 -25.20 15.47 -12.76
N ALA A 151 -24.83 16.69 -13.13
CA ALA A 151 -23.50 17.23 -12.90
C ALA A 151 -23.14 17.27 -11.40
N LEU A 152 -24.04 17.82 -10.56
CA LEU A 152 -23.89 17.83 -9.11
C LEU A 152 -23.88 16.42 -8.52
N GLY A 153 -24.72 15.53 -9.05
CA GLY A 153 -24.77 14.13 -8.62
C GLY A 153 -23.47 13.39 -8.87
N GLY A 154 -22.84 13.63 -10.03
CA GLY A 154 -21.49 13.12 -10.31
C GLY A 154 -20.47 13.62 -9.30
N VAL A 155 -20.49 14.92 -9.01
CA VAL A 155 -19.58 15.54 -8.01
C VAL A 155 -19.76 14.96 -6.62
N LEU A 156 -21.02 14.91 -6.14
CA LEU A 156 -21.34 14.51 -4.77
C LEU A 156 -21.26 12.99 -4.55
N ALA A 157 -21.35 12.18 -5.61
CA ALA A 157 -21.21 10.73 -5.51
C ALA A 157 -19.79 10.30 -5.18
N MET A 158 -18.76 11.09 -5.58
CA MET A 158 -17.34 10.75 -5.39
C MET A 158 -16.92 10.83 -3.92
N SER A 159 -16.02 9.91 -3.52
CA SER A 159 -15.34 9.90 -2.22
C SER A 159 -13.83 9.89 -2.43
N SER A 160 -13.04 10.27 -1.41
CA SER A 160 -11.59 10.39 -1.56
C SER A 160 -10.90 9.02 -1.53
N THR A 161 -10.41 8.59 -2.68
CA THR A 161 -9.69 7.33 -2.83
C THR A 161 -8.35 7.38 -2.12
N ALA A 162 -7.58 8.46 -2.30
CA ALA A 162 -6.26 8.59 -1.71
C ALA A 162 -6.29 8.62 -0.16
N LEU A 163 -7.24 9.36 0.42
CA LEU A 163 -7.37 9.46 1.87
C LEU A 163 -7.85 8.14 2.49
N LEU A 164 -8.92 7.55 1.95
CA LEU A 164 -9.55 6.37 2.54
C LEU A 164 -8.70 5.11 2.35
N SER A 165 -8.07 4.91 1.18
CA SER A 165 -7.17 3.77 0.96
C SER A 165 -5.96 3.82 1.91
N LYS A 166 -5.36 5.01 2.07
CA LYS A 166 -4.27 5.21 3.03
C LYS A 166 -4.70 4.88 4.47
N MET A 167 -5.86 5.38 4.90
CA MET A 167 -6.38 5.08 6.25
C MET A 167 -6.72 3.60 6.44
N LEU A 168 -7.21 2.90 5.40
CA LEU A 168 -7.44 1.44 5.46
C LEU A 168 -6.13 0.68 5.64
N VAL A 169 -5.07 1.07 4.91
CA VAL A 169 -3.73 0.46 5.03
C VAL A 169 -3.15 0.73 6.41
N GLU A 170 -3.11 1.98 6.88
CA GLU A 170 -2.57 2.35 8.20
C GLU A 170 -3.28 1.65 9.36
N ARG A 171 -4.56 1.29 9.18
CA ARG A 171 -5.36 0.57 10.18
C ARG A 171 -5.40 -0.93 9.98
N MET A 172 -4.71 -1.46 8.97
CA MET A 172 -4.72 -2.88 8.61
C MET A 172 -6.13 -3.43 8.35
N GLN A 173 -7.02 -2.59 7.79
CA GLN A 173 -8.42 -2.92 7.55
C GLN A 173 -8.74 -3.14 6.06
N LEU A 174 -7.72 -3.16 5.20
CA LEU A 174 -7.89 -3.30 3.75
C LEU A 174 -8.62 -4.59 3.38
N ASP A 175 -8.25 -5.71 4.01
CA ASP A 175 -8.81 -7.03 3.76
C ASP A 175 -10.06 -7.35 4.59
N SER A 176 -10.48 -6.44 5.49
CA SER A 176 -11.72 -6.57 6.25
C SER A 176 -12.94 -6.48 5.31
N LYS A 177 -14.11 -6.99 5.75
CA LYS A 177 -15.34 -6.94 4.94
C LYS A 177 -15.70 -5.51 4.51
N HIS A 178 -15.69 -4.54 5.46
CA HIS A 178 -15.95 -3.14 5.12
C HIS A 178 -14.83 -2.51 4.30
N GLY A 179 -13.57 -2.87 4.53
CA GLY A 179 -12.44 -2.41 3.72
C GLY A 179 -12.56 -2.82 2.26
N ARG A 180 -12.95 -4.06 2.00
CA ARG A 180 -13.24 -4.56 0.62
C ARG A 180 -14.43 -3.83 -0.01
N GLU A 181 -15.52 -3.57 0.74
CA GLU A 181 -16.65 -2.78 0.24
C GLU A 181 -16.23 -1.35 -0.11
N VAL A 182 -15.53 -0.67 0.81
CA VAL A 182 -15.03 0.69 0.59
C VAL A 182 -14.13 0.73 -0.64
N MET A 183 -13.13 -0.15 -0.74
CA MET A 183 -12.23 -0.20 -1.89
C MET A 183 -12.95 -0.52 -3.20
N GLY A 184 -13.95 -1.41 -3.17
CA GLY A 184 -14.73 -1.73 -4.36
C GLY A 184 -15.58 -0.56 -4.86
N VAL A 185 -16.19 0.20 -3.95
CA VAL A 185 -16.93 1.42 -4.30
C VAL A 185 -15.98 2.49 -4.84
N LEU A 186 -14.84 2.72 -4.19
CA LEU A 186 -13.83 3.69 -4.66
C LEU A 186 -13.30 3.33 -6.06
N LEU A 187 -12.98 2.06 -6.30
CA LEU A 187 -12.56 1.60 -7.63
C LEU A 187 -13.64 1.84 -8.71
N PHE A 188 -14.93 1.69 -8.37
CA PHE A 188 -15.99 2.03 -9.31
C PHE A 188 -16.12 3.54 -9.51
N GLN A 189 -15.98 4.34 -8.47
CA GLN A 189 -16.00 5.80 -8.56
C GLN A 189 -14.86 6.31 -9.47
N ASP A 190 -13.64 5.78 -9.33
CA ASP A 190 -12.51 6.11 -10.19
C ASP A 190 -12.80 5.78 -11.67
N LEU A 191 -13.47 4.64 -11.92
CA LEU A 191 -13.91 4.27 -13.27
C LEU A 191 -15.04 5.18 -13.77
N ALA A 192 -15.98 5.57 -12.90
CA ALA A 192 -17.15 6.38 -13.25
C ALA A 192 -16.79 7.83 -13.59
N VAL A 193 -15.68 8.34 -13.09
CA VAL A 193 -15.19 9.69 -13.46
C VAL A 193 -15.00 9.83 -14.96
N VAL A 194 -14.55 8.77 -15.63
CA VAL A 194 -14.30 8.78 -17.10
C VAL A 194 -15.56 9.10 -17.91
N PRO A 195 -16.68 8.35 -17.78
CA PRO A 195 -17.89 8.73 -18.47
C PRO A 195 -18.48 10.06 -17.98
N LEU A 196 -18.30 10.45 -16.72
CA LEU A 196 -18.76 11.75 -16.23
C LEU A 196 -18.02 12.92 -16.87
N LEU A 197 -16.71 12.82 -17.10
CA LEU A 197 -15.91 13.82 -17.82
C LEU A 197 -16.33 13.97 -19.30
N ILE A 198 -17.02 12.98 -19.86
CA ILE A 198 -17.59 13.04 -21.22
C ILE A 198 -19.01 13.60 -21.20
N ILE A 199 -19.83 13.12 -20.23
CA ILE A 199 -21.26 13.46 -20.14
C ILE A 199 -21.45 14.92 -19.70
N VAL A 200 -20.70 15.37 -18.67
CA VAL A 200 -20.91 16.70 -18.08
C VAL A 200 -20.77 17.84 -19.09
N PRO A 201 -19.71 17.93 -19.93
CA PRO A 201 -19.66 18.94 -20.98
C PRO A 201 -20.80 18.85 -22.00
N ALA A 202 -21.23 17.62 -22.35
CA ALA A 202 -22.33 17.42 -23.30
C ALA A 202 -23.68 17.90 -22.77
N LEU A 203 -23.90 17.92 -21.43
CA LEU A 203 -25.14 18.41 -20.80
C LEU A 203 -25.37 19.92 -20.96
N SER A 204 -24.39 20.70 -21.31
CA SER A 204 -24.49 22.14 -21.51
C SER A 204 -25.18 22.55 -22.83
N GLN A 205 -25.40 21.60 -23.72
CA GLN A 205 -26.01 21.82 -25.04
C GLN A 205 -27.54 22.00 -24.99
N ALA A 206 -28.09 22.61 -26.02
CA ALA A 206 -29.55 22.89 -26.07
C ALA A 206 -30.40 21.62 -26.04
N PRO A 207 -31.56 21.60 -25.36
CA PRO A 207 -32.36 20.39 -25.16
C PRO A 207 -32.82 19.69 -26.44
N GLY A 208 -33.00 20.41 -27.55
CA GLY A 208 -33.41 19.83 -28.84
C GLY A 208 -32.31 19.01 -29.56
N GLU A 209 -31.07 19.29 -29.26
CA GLU A 209 -29.90 18.63 -29.89
C GLU A 209 -29.23 17.63 -28.94
N LEU A 210 -29.67 17.59 -27.69
CA LEU A 210 -29.00 16.86 -26.60
C LEU A 210 -28.86 15.37 -26.89
N ALA A 211 -29.90 14.72 -27.42
CA ALA A 211 -29.85 13.30 -27.76
C ALA A 211 -28.88 13.00 -28.90
N GLY A 212 -28.85 13.87 -29.90
CA GLY A 212 -27.91 13.79 -31.02
C GLY A 212 -26.46 14.01 -30.56
N THR A 213 -26.25 15.06 -29.74
CA THR A 213 -24.93 15.44 -29.23
C THR A 213 -24.39 14.41 -28.26
N LEU A 214 -25.19 13.89 -27.33
CA LEU A 214 -24.81 12.79 -26.46
C LEU A 214 -24.51 11.52 -27.26
N GLY A 215 -25.31 11.21 -28.30
CA GLY A 215 -25.05 10.09 -29.19
C GLY A 215 -23.72 10.24 -29.93
N VAL A 216 -23.46 11.41 -30.52
CA VAL A 216 -22.19 11.72 -31.19
C VAL A 216 -21.02 11.72 -30.22
N ALA A 217 -21.17 12.34 -29.03
CA ALA A 217 -20.13 12.35 -27.99
C ALA A 217 -19.82 10.93 -27.51
N ALA A 218 -20.86 10.12 -27.28
CA ALA A 218 -20.69 8.71 -26.89
C ALA A 218 -19.99 7.89 -28.01
N ILE A 219 -20.39 8.05 -29.27
CA ILE A 219 -19.75 7.37 -30.40
C ILE A 219 -18.30 7.81 -30.55
N LYS A 220 -18.02 9.11 -30.49
CA LYS A 220 -16.64 9.65 -30.51
C LYS A 220 -15.82 9.09 -29.35
N ALA A 221 -16.37 9.12 -28.14
CA ALA A 221 -15.68 8.59 -26.97
C ALA A 221 -15.40 7.10 -27.10
N VAL A 222 -16.39 6.30 -27.49
CA VAL A 222 -16.21 4.85 -27.71
C VAL A 222 -15.16 4.59 -28.81
N LEU A 223 -15.20 5.35 -29.90
CA LEU A 223 -14.24 5.20 -31.01
C LEU A 223 -12.83 5.58 -30.56
N VAL A 224 -12.66 6.73 -29.91
CA VAL A 224 -11.35 7.21 -29.42
C VAL A 224 -10.82 6.27 -28.34
N LEU A 225 -11.65 5.88 -27.37
CA LEU A 225 -11.26 4.93 -26.32
C LEU A 225 -10.86 3.57 -26.92
N SER A 226 -11.67 3.04 -27.84
CA SER A 226 -11.38 1.76 -28.49
C SER A 226 -10.09 1.80 -29.29
N LEU A 227 -9.87 2.89 -30.03
CA LEU A 227 -8.64 3.12 -30.79
C LEU A 227 -7.41 3.18 -29.88
N ILE A 228 -7.50 4.02 -28.84
CA ILE A 228 -6.40 4.22 -27.88
C ILE A 228 -6.11 2.92 -27.13
N LEU A 229 -7.13 2.20 -26.64
CA LEU A 229 -6.94 0.96 -25.89
C LEU A 229 -6.41 -0.18 -26.77
N PHE A 230 -6.94 -0.35 -27.99
CA PHE A 230 -6.55 -1.47 -28.85
C PHE A 230 -5.15 -1.26 -29.48
N PHE A 231 -4.89 -0.08 -30.00
CA PHE A 231 -3.59 0.23 -30.62
C PHE A 231 -2.57 0.74 -29.61
N GLY A 232 -3.02 1.53 -28.64
CA GLY A 232 -2.17 2.15 -27.65
C GLY A 232 -1.42 1.12 -26.79
N GLN A 233 -2.06 0.05 -26.35
CA GLN A 233 -1.42 -0.97 -25.53
C GLN A 233 -0.23 -1.66 -26.23
N ARG A 234 -0.39 -2.01 -27.52
CA ARG A 234 0.71 -2.59 -28.32
C ARG A 234 1.81 -1.57 -28.59
N LEU A 235 1.40 -0.35 -28.98
CA LEU A 235 2.33 0.73 -29.27
C LEU A 235 3.14 1.10 -28.03
N MET A 236 2.50 1.27 -26.87
CA MET A 236 3.17 1.63 -25.62
C MET A 236 4.19 0.58 -25.20
N ARG A 237 3.86 -0.70 -25.29
CA ARG A 237 4.81 -1.78 -24.93
C ARG A 237 6.07 -1.73 -25.79
N VAL A 238 5.93 -1.60 -27.10
CA VAL A 238 7.07 -1.52 -28.02
C VAL A 238 7.85 -0.21 -27.82
N TRP A 239 7.14 0.89 -27.67
CA TRP A 239 7.72 2.22 -27.52
C TRP A 239 8.51 2.34 -26.22
N PHE A 240 7.92 1.96 -25.07
CA PHE A 240 8.60 1.98 -23.78
C PHE A 240 9.80 1.03 -23.73
N HIS A 241 9.71 -0.15 -24.37
CA HIS A 241 10.84 -1.05 -24.50
C HIS A 241 12.01 -0.42 -25.27
N MET A 242 11.72 0.28 -26.35
CA MET A 242 12.73 0.98 -27.16
C MET A 242 13.42 2.09 -26.35
N VAL A 243 12.64 2.87 -25.59
CA VAL A 243 13.15 3.95 -24.74
C VAL A 243 13.97 3.40 -23.58
N ALA A 244 13.45 2.41 -22.84
CA ALA A 244 14.12 1.80 -21.70
C ALA A 244 15.45 1.14 -22.08
N LYS A 245 15.57 0.57 -23.29
CA LYS A 245 16.81 -0.01 -23.81
C LYS A 245 17.98 1.00 -23.87
N ARG A 246 17.67 2.30 -23.95
CA ARG A 246 18.69 3.37 -23.95
C ARG A 246 19.28 3.65 -22.57
N ARG A 247 18.71 3.10 -21.49
CA ARG A 247 19.20 3.23 -20.10
C ARG A 247 19.42 4.67 -19.64
N SER A 248 18.64 5.63 -20.13
CA SER A 248 18.67 7.03 -19.74
C SER A 248 17.40 7.38 -18.98
N THR A 249 17.51 7.71 -17.70
CA THR A 249 16.40 8.14 -16.84
C THR A 249 15.75 9.41 -17.37
N GLU A 250 16.56 10.36 -17.87
CA GLU A 250 16.09 11.60 -18.46
C GLU A 250 15.20 11.34 -19.68
N LEU A 251 15.68 10.52 -20.63
CA LEU A 251 14.91 10.15 -21.83
C LEU A 251 13.62 9.42 -21.45
N PHE A 252 13.68 8.55 -20.45
CA PHE A 252 12.52 7.79 -19.97
C PHE A 252 11.46 8.73 -19.40
N MET A 253 11.87 9.69 -18.56
CA MET A 253 10.97 10.68 -17.97
C MET A 253 10.35 11.62 -19.01
N LEU A 254 11.16 12.16 -19.93
CA LEU A 254 10.66 12.97 -21.06
C LEU A 254 9.65 12.20 -21.90
N ASN A 255 9.86 10.89 -22.08
CA ASN A 255 8.92 10.03 -22.78
C ASN A 255 7.58 9.88 -22.03
N VAL A 256 7.61 9.70 -20.72
CA VAL A 256 6.37 9.63 -19.91
C VAL A 256 5.59 10.93 -20.02
N LEU A 257 6.26 12.08 -19.91
CA LEU A 257 5.65 13.40 -20.08
C LEU A 257 5.06 13.56 -21.48
N LEU A 258 5.80 13.17 -22.51
CA LEU A 258 5.34 13.25 -23.92
C LEU A 258 4.09 12.40 -24.14
N VAL A 259 4.06 11.17 -23.64
CA VAL A 259 2.90 10.27 -23.78
C VAL A 259 1.69 10.84 -23.01
N THR A 260 1.90 11.32 -21.78
CA THR A 260 0.84 11.87 -20.94
C THR A 260 0.22 13.12 -21.57
N LEU A 261 1.04 14.11 -21.87
CA LEU A 261 0.58 15.36 -22.46
C LEU A 261 0.12 15.20 -23.91
N GLY A 262 0.75 14.30 -24.67
CA GLY A 262 0.38 13.99 -26.04
C GLY A 262 -1.01 13.35 -26.14
N LEU A 263 -1.32 12.38 -25.27
CA LEU A 263 -2.66 11.79 -25.23
C LEU A 263 -3.70 12.77 -24.68
N ALA A 264 -3.35 13.60 -23.69
CA ALA A 264 -4.22 14.68 -23.21
C ALA A 264 -4.56 15.65 -24.34
N GLY A 265 -3.58 16.13 -25.11
CA GLY A 265 -3.79 17.00 -26.26
C GLY A 265 -4.55 16.33 -27.41
N LEU A 266 -4.33 15.04 -27.67
CA LEU A 266 -5.08 14.29 -28.70
C LEU A 266 -6.57 14.16 -28.33
N THR A 267 -6.90 13.92 -27.06
CA THR A 267 -8.31 13.87 -26.61
C THR A 267 -8.95 15.25 -26.67
N GLU A 268 -8.23 16.31 -26.34
CA GLU A 268 -8.72 17.69 -26.45
C GLU A 268 -9.03 18.05 -27.93
N LEU A 269 -8.13 17.72 -28.86
CA LEU A 269 -8.36 17.90 -30.31
C LEU A 269 -9.58 17.08 -30.81
N ALA A 270 -9.86 15.94 -30.17
CA ALA A 270 -11.08 15.17 -30.47
C ALA A 270 -12.35 15.76 -29.84
N GLY A 271 -12.24 16.85 -29.07
CA GLY A 271 -13.35 17.50 -28.37
C GLY A 271 -13.75 16.79 -27.08
N LEU A 272 -12.80 16.07 -26.46
CA LEU A 272 -12.91 15.45 -25.15
C LEU A 272 -11.99 16.20 -24.16
N SER A 273 -12.12 15.95 -22.84
CA SER A 273 -11.28 16.64 -21.87
C SER A 273 -9.83 16.14 -21.89
N MET A 274 -8.85 17.04 -21.60
CA MET A 274 -7.44 16.68 -21.40
C MET A 274 -7.28 15.69 -20.24
N ALA A 275 -8.09 15.82 -19.22
CA ALA A 275 -8.12 14.93 -18.05
C ALA A 275 -8.37 13.45 -18.44
N LEU A 276 -9.30 13.23 -19.38
CA LEU A 276 -9.59 11.90 -19.92
C LEU A 276 -8.38 11.31 -20.65
N GLY A 277 -7.70 12.09 -21.48
CA GLY A 277 -6.52 11.62 -22.22
C GLY A 277 -5.37 11.25 -21.31
N ALA A 278 -5.14 12.03 -20.27
CA ALA A 278 -4.15 11.75 -19.25
C ALA A 278 -4.47 10.46 -18.45
N PHE A 279 -5.74 10.26 -18.07
CA PHE A 279 -6.19 9.02 -17.43
C PHE A 279 -5.92 7.80 -18.33
N LEU A 280 -6.24 7.89 -19.62
CA LEU A 280 -5.99 6.83 -20.59
C LEU A 280 -4.49 6.54 -20.74
N ALA A 281 -3.64 7.59 -20.77
CA ALA A 281 -2.19 7.44 -20.79
C ALA A 281 -1.70 6.62 -19.57
N GLY A 282 -2.15 6.99 -18.37
CA GLY A 282 -1.85 6.27 -17.15
C GLY A 282 -2.29 4.81 -17.20
N MET A 283 -3.53 4.56 -17.62
CA MET A 283 -4.09 3.22 -17.75
C MET A 283 -3.33 2.35 -18.78
N LEU A 284 -2.91 2.91 -19.93
CA LEU A 284 -2.10 2.19 -20.90
C LEU A 284 -0.74 1.81 -20.34
N ILE A 285 -0.11 2.70 -19.58
CA ILE A 285 1.20 2.46 -18.97
C ILE A 285 1.07 1.47 -17.80
N SER A 286 -0.04 1.49 -17.06
CA SER A 286 -0.28 0.57 -15.93
C SER A 286 -0.26 -0.92 -16.31
N GLU A 287 -0.56 -1.23 -17.56
CA GLU A 287 -0.53 -2.58 -18.13
C GLU A 287 0.84 -2.94 -18.75
N THR A 288 1.85 -2.07 -18.61
CA THR A 288 3.22 -2.34 -19.05
C THR A 288 4.11 -2.80 -17.89
N GLU A 289 5.24 -3.45 -18.23
CA GLU A 289 6.25 -3.86 -17.24
C GLU A 289 6.94 -2.67 -16.56
N TYR A 290 6.81 -1.47 -17.13
CA TYR A 290 7.46 -0.23 -16.67
C TYR A 290 6.63 0.56 -15.66
N ARG A 291 5.45 0.09 -15.28
CA ARG A 291 4.51 0.78 -14.38
C ARG A 291 5.18 1.33 -13.12
N TYR A 292 5.90 0.49 -12.40
CA TYR A 292 6.52 0.89 -11.12
C TYR A 292 7.60 1.94 -11.29
N GLN A 293 8.41 1.84 -12.36
CA GLN A 293 9.41 2.83 -12.66
C GLN A 293 8.77 4.17 -13.02
N VAL A 294 7.72 4.17 -13.85
CA VAL A 294 6.95 5.39 -14.19
C VAL A 294 6.34 6.01 -12.94
N GLU A 295 5.77 5.20 -12.05
CA GLU A 295 5.17 5.66 -10.80
C GLU A 295 6.20 6.36 -9.90
N GLU A 296 7.39 5.80 -9.74
CA GLU A 296 8.48 6.41 -8.96
C GLU A 296 9.01 7.70 -9.60
N ASP A 297 9.26 7.69 -10.90
CA ASP A 297 9.84 8.83 -11.62
C ASP A 297 8.88 10.01 -11.69
N ILE A 298 7.56 9.78 -11.84
CA ILE A 298 6.55 10.84 -11.93
C ILE A 298 6.10 11.39 -10.59
N LYS A 299 6.27 10.62 -9.51
CA LYS A 299 5.78 10.96 -8.16
C LYS A 299 6.16 12.36 -7.69
N PRO A 300 7.41 12.84 -7.81
CA PRO A 300 7.76 14.20 -7.38
C PRO A 300 7.01 15.28 -8.16
N PHE A 301 6.84 15.11 -9.46
CA PHE A 301 6.10 16.06 -10.33
C PHE A 301 4.62 16.03 -10.02
N ARG A 302 4.04 14.84 -9.90
CA ARG A 302 2.65 14.65 -9.51
C ARG A 302 2.35 15.39 -8.20
N ASP A 303 3.15 15.18 -7.17
CA ASP A 303 2.88 15.72 -5.83
C ASP A 303 2.94 17.27 -5.83
N VAL A 304 3.86 17.86 -6.59
CA VAL A 304 3.95 19.32 -6.75
C VAL A 304 2.75 19.86 -7.53
N LEU A 305 2.44 19.27 -8.69
CA LEU A 305 1.34 19.73 -9.55
C LEU A 305 -0.02 19.50 -8.91
N LEU A 306 -0.18 18.40 -8.17
CA LEU A 306 -1.35 18.13 -7.33
C LEU A 306 -1.53 19.22 -6.28
N GLY A 307 -0.45 19.62 -5.61
CA GLY A 307 -0.47 20.73 -4.66
C GLY A 307 -0.94 22.03 -5.31
N LEU A 308 -0.41 22.36 -6.49
CA LEU A 308 -0.82 23.55 -7.25
C LEU A 308 -2.29 23.50 -7.66
N PHE A 309 -2.78 22.34 -8.12
CA PHE A 309 -4.20 22.14 -8.42
C PHE A 309 -5.09 22.40 -7.22
N PHE A 310 -4.80 21.77 -6.07
CA PHE A 310 -5.64 21.96 -4.88
C PHE A 310 -5.55 23.38 -4.31
N ILE A 311 -4.40 24.04 -4.39
CA ILE A 311 -4.31 25.46 -4.04
C ILE A 311 -5.20 26.28 -4.97
N SER A 312 -5.17 26.04 -6.28
CA SER A 312 -6.01 26.75 -7.25
C SER A 312 -7.51 26.47 -7.02
N VAL A 313 -7.88 25.24 -6.72
CA VAL A 313 -9.26 24.92 -6.31
C VAL A 313 -9.67 25.66 -5.04
N GLY A 314 -8.76 25.72 -4.06
CA GLY A 314 -8.97 26.50 -2.83
C GLY A 314 -9.19 27.97 -3.09
N MET A 315 -8.47 28.57 -4.06
CA MET A 315 -8.62 29.98 -4.45
C MET A 315 -10.03 30.30 -5.01
N PHE A 316 -10.76 29.30 -5.51
CA PHE A 316 -12.14 29.48 -5.94
C PHE A 316 -13.13 29.67 -4.79
N LEU A 317 -12.73 29.33 -3.55
CA LEU A 317 -13.60 29.45 -2.39
C LEU A 317 -13.70 30.92 -1.95
N ASP A 318 -14.88 31.51 -2.06
CA ASP A 318 -15.16 32.82 -1.49
C ASP A 318 -15.51 32.68 -0.01
N VAL A 319 -14.51 32.94 0.82
CA VAL A 319 -14.64 32.84 2.29
C VAL A 319 -15.74 33.77 2.83
N ARG A 320 -15.94 34.96 2.21
CA ARG A 320 -16.97 35.91 2.61
C ARG A 320 -18.35 35.42 2.24
N ALA A 321 -18.53 34.90 1.01
CA ALA A 321 -19.77 34.29 0.58
C ALA A 321 -20.15 33.07 1.43
N VAL A 322 -19.17 32.23 1.74
CA VAL A 322 -19.35 31.07 2.64
C VAL A 322 -19.76 31.52 4.06
N ALA A 323 -19.11 32.57 4.60
CA ALA A 323 -19.47 33.09 5.91
C ALA A 323 -20.88 33.69 5.94
N SER A 324 -21.28 34.42 4.87
CA SER A 324 -22.63 35.00 4.77
C SER A 324 -23.71 33.93 4.60
N GLN A 325 -23.40 32.79 4.01
CA GLN A 325 -24.29 31.67 3.76
C GLN A 325 -23.99 30.44 4.64
N PHE A 326 -23.35 30.66 5.79
CA PHE A 326 -22.86 29.59 6.68
C PHE A 326 -23.93 28.54 7.00
N LEU A 327 -25.14 28.94 7.23
CA LEU A 327 -26.25 28.04 7.53
C LEU A 327 -26.53 27.08 6.35
N TYR A 328 -26.54 27.59 5.11
CA TYR A 328 -26.75 26.75 3.92
C TYR A 328 -25.58 25.80 3.67
N VAL A 329 -24.35 26.25 3.93
CA VAL A 329 -23.15 25.39 3.85
C VAL A 329 -23.25 24.25 4.85
N VAL A 330 -23.60 24.54 6.11
CA VAL A 330 -23.76 23.50 7.15
C VAL A 330 -24.91 22.54 6.81
N LEU A 331 -26.04 23.06 6.34
CA LEU A 331 -27.17 22.23 5.94
C LEU A 331 -26.78 21.30 4.77
N LEU A 332 -26.09 21.82 3.76
CA LEU A 332 -25.63 21.03 2.62
C LEU A 332 -24.60 19.99 3.05
N LEU A 333 -23.67 20.35 3.94
CA LEU A 333 -22.67 19.44 4.50
C LEU A 333 -23.35 18.29 5.26
N VAL A 334 -24.28 18.61 6.17
CA VAL A 334 -25.02 17.58 6.93
C VAL A 334 -25.85 16.71 5.99
N ALA A 335 -26.51 17.32 5.00
CA ALA A 335 -27.26 16.58 3.97
C ALA A 335 -26.34 15.64 3.18
N LEU A 336 -25.19 16.14 2.70
CA LEU A 336 -24.20 15.34 1.97
C LEU A 336 -23.74 14.12 2.79
N LEU A 337 -23.28 14.36 4.01
CA LEU A 337 -22.77 13.30 4.88
C LEU A 337 -23.86 12.28 5.23
N SER A 338 -25.06 12.76 5.58
CA SER A 338 -26.17 11.90 6.01
C SER A 338 -26.75 11.10 4.84
N VAL A 339 -26.96 11.72 3.70
CA VAL A 339 -27.54 11.08 2.52
C VAL A 339 -26.59 10.03 1.97
N LYS A 340 -25.29 10.36 1.81
CA LYS A 340 -24.28 9.36 1.39
C LYS A 340 -24.16 8.23 2.39
N PHE A 341 -24.13 8.53 3.70
CA PHE A 341 -24.11 7.51 4.74
C PHE A 341 -25.31 6.56 4.60
N LEU A 342 -26.51 7.09 4.55
CA LEU A 342 -27.74 6.28 4.46
C LEU A 342 -27.80 5.48 3.16
N LEU A 343 -27.37 6.06 2.04
CA LEU A 343 -27.33 5.40 0.75
C LEU A 343 -26.37 4.19 0.79
N VAL A 344 -25.13 4.39 1.24
CA VAL A 344 -24.14 3.33 1.31
C VAL A 344 -24.54 2.28 2.34
N PHE A 345 -25.02 2.70 3.52
CA PHE A 345 -25.51 1.80 4.55
C PHE A 345 -26.65 0.92 4.02
N GLY A 346 -27.66 1.52 3.38
CA GLY A 346 -28.80 0.80 2.82
C GLY A 346 -28.41 -0.17 1.71
N LEU A 347 -27.56 0.28 0.79
CA LEU A 347 -27.04 -0.58 -0.28
C LEU A 347 -26.21 -1.74 0.25
N SER A 348 -25.25 -1.50 1.14
CA SER A 348 -24.43 -2.56 1.75
C SER A 348 -25.30 -3.59 2.48
N ARG A 349 -26.38 -3.13 3.17
CA ARG A 349 -27.40 -4.02 3.75
C ARG A 349 -28.16 -4.84 2.69
N ALA A 350 -28.55 -4.21 1.59
CA ALA A 350 -29.24 -4.89 0.48
C ALA A 350 -28.36 -5.93 -0.22
N PHE A 351 -27.05 -5.71 -0.26
CA PHE A 351 -26.07 -6.67 -0.77
C PHE A 351 -25.68 -7.76 0.25
N GLY A 352 -26.38 -7.83 1.39
CA GLY A 352 -26.25 -8.93 2.36
C GLY A 352 -25.23 -8.72 3.46
N SER A 353 -24.65 -7.54 3.60
CA SER A 353 -23.70 -7.27 4.66
C SER A 353 -24.39 -7.08 6.03
N VAL A 354 -23.69 -7.44 7.11
CA VAL A 354 -24.20 -7.23 8.47
C VAL A 354 -24.23 -5.75 8.85
N ALA A 355 -25.12 -5.36 9.78
CA ALA A 355 -25.34 -3.96 10.12
C ALA A 355 -24.05 -3.20 10.50
N GLY A 356 -23.14 -3.84 11.26
CA GLY A 356 -21.89 -3.22 11.64
C GLY A 356 -20.95 -2.96 10.46
N THR A 357 -20.83 -3.91 9.53
CA THR A 357 -20.06 -3.72 8.28
C THR A 357 -20.66 -2.58 7.45
N SER A 358 -21.99 -2.61 7.24
CA SER A 358 -22.67 -1.59 6.44
C SER A 358 -22.55 -0.19 7.06
N MET A 359 -22.62 -0.09 8.38
CA MET A 359 -22.44 1.17 9.08
C MET A 359 -21.01 1.71 8.95
N ARG A 360 -20.00 0.82 9.05
CA ARG A 360 -18.58 1.22 8.79
C ARG A 360 -18.43 1.70 7.35
N SER A 361 -18.86 0.91 6.36
CA SER A 361 -18.77 1.28 4.93
C SER A 361 -19.45 2.62 4.66
N GLY A 362 -20.64 2.87 5.24
CA GLY A 362 -21.34 4.14 5.12
C GLY A 362 -20.60 5.31 5.74
N LEU A 363 -20.07 5.16 6.96
CA LEU A 363 -19.29 6.21 7.63
C LEU A 363 -17.96 6.51 6.91
N TRP A 364 -17.32 5.51 6.33
CA TRP A 364 -16.10 5.70 5.57
C TRP A 364 -16.35 6.44 4.24
N LEU A 365 -17.42 6.12 3.53
CA LEU A 365 -17.72 6.67 2.21
C LEU A 365 -18.58 7.94 2.22
N CYS A 366 -19.01 8.45 3.38
CA CYS A 366 -19.96 9.57 3.45
C CYS A 366 -19.35 10.92 3.02
N ALA A 367 -18.05 11.11 3.13
CA ALA A 367 -17.38 12.34 2.75
C ALA A 367 -17.20 12.44 1.22
N GLY A 368 -16.99 13.67 0.75
CA GLY A 368 -16.63 13.95 -0.64
C GLY A 368 -15.19 13.53 -0.96
N GLY A 369 -14.80 13.66 -2.23
CA GLY A 369 -13.49 13.30 -2.71
C GLY A 369 -12.89 14.28 -3.69
N GLU A 370 -11.61 14.07 -4.02
CA GLU A 370 -10.79 14.87 -4.93
C GLU A 370 -11.38 14.94 -6.35
N PHE A 371 -12.02 13.87 -6.81
CA PHE A 371 -12.66 13.85 -8.13
C PHE A 371 -13.86 14.80 -8.24
N GLY A 372 -14.52 15.07 -7.11
CA GLY A 372 -15.55 16.08 -7.05
C GLY A 372 -15.05 17.46 -7.50
N PHE A 373 -13.81 17.82 -7.13
CA PHE A 373 -13.20 19.08 -7.55
C PHE A 373 -12.79 19.08 -9.02
N VAL A 374 -12.34 17.94 -9.55
CA VAL A 374 -12.06 17.80 -10.99
C VAL A 374 -13.32 18.03 -11.82
N LEU A 375 -14.42 17.39 -11.45
CA LEU A 375 -15.70 17.59 -12.11
C LEU A 375 -16.23 19.03 -11.94
N LEU A 376 -16.03 19.65 -10.77
CA LEU A 376 -16.39 21.05 -10.54
C LEU A 376 -15.57 22.02 -11.40
N ALA A 377 -14.30 21.75 -11.63
CA ALA A 377 -13.45 22.55 -12.51
C ALA A 377 -13.99 22.52 -13.95
N GLU A 378 -14.44 21.38 -14.46
CA GLU A 378 -15.12 21.25 -15.75
C GLU A 378 -16.46 21.99 -15.77
N ILE A 379 -17.29 21.81 -14.72
CA ILE A 379 -18.62 22.44 -14.61
C ILE A 379 -18.52 23.96 -14.58
N ARG A 380 -17.46 24.52 -13.99
CA ARG A 380 -17.22 25.98 -13.89
C ARG A 380 -17.19 26.67 -15.26
N GLN A 381 -16.70 25.99 -16.28
CA GLN A 381 -16.61 26.52 -17.64
C GLN A 381 -17.97 26.45 -18.37
N LEU A 382 -18.99 25.85 -17.76
CA LEU A 382 -20.28 25.55 -18.38
C LEU A 382 -21.39 26.35 -17.71
N PRO A 383 -22.43 26.78 -18.44
CA PRO A 383 -23.57 27.52 -17.90
C PRO A 383 -24.56 26.60 -17.16
N LEU A 384 -24.08 25.61 -16.39
CA LEU A 384 -24.93 24.62 -15.72
C LEU A 384 -25.33 25.03 -14.31
N LEU A 385 -24.49 25.76 -13.60
CA LEU A 385 -24.67 26.14 -12.21
C LEU A 385 -24.45 27.62 -11.99
N SER A 386 -25.23 28.22 -11.09
CA SER A 386 -24.95 29.59 -10.64
C SER A 386 -23.71 29.63 -9.74
N PRO A 387 -22.95 30.74 -9.74
CA PRO A 387 -21.78 30.91 -8.87
C PRO A 387 -22.08 30.65 -7.39
N ALA A 388 -23.29 31.04 -6.92
CA ALA A 388 -23.70 30.83 -5.54
C ALA A 388 -23.81 29.34 -5.18
N VAL A 389 -24.45 28.54 -6.04
CA VAL A 389 -24.54 27.07 -5.82
C VAL A 389 -23.18 26.43 -5.88
N MET A 390 -22.31 26.87 -6.82
CA MET A 390 -20.94 26.37 -6.92
C MET A 390 -20.16 26.60 -5.63
N GLN A 391 -20.23 27.80 -5.03
CA GLN A 391 -19.57 28.13 -3.77
C GLN A 391 -20.04 27.24 -2.61
N LEU A 392 -21.35 27.02 -2.50
CA LEU A 392 -21.92 26.14 -1.47
C LEU A 392 -21.39 24.71 -1.60
N VAL A 393 -21.33 24.18 -2.83
CA VAL A 393 -20.88 22.80 -3.08
C VAL A 393 -19.38 22.66 -2.81
N VAL A 394 -18.55 23.61 -3.28
CA VAL A 394 -17.09 23.61 -2.99
C VAL A 394 -16.86 23.64 -1.49
N ALA A 395 -17.54 24.55 -0.76
CA ALA A 395 -17.39 24.67 0.69
C ALA A 395 -17.79 23.38 1.41
N ALA A 396 -18.94 22.79 1.05
CA ALA A 396 -19.40 21.54 1.65
C ALA A 396 -18.44 20.37 1.38
N LEU A 397 -17.88 20.27 0.16
CA LEU A 397 -16.91 19.23 -0.17
C LEU A 397 -15.61 19.39 0.64
N VAL A 398 -15.05 20.60 0.70
CA VAL A 398 -13.84 20.88 1.49
C VAL A 398 -14.08 20.50 2.95
N LEU A 399 -15.16 20.99 3.55
CA LEU A 399 -15.49 20.68 4.95
C LEU A 399 -15.73 19.18 5.17
N SER A 400 -16.38 18.49 4.24
CA SER A 400 -16.60 17.04 4.33
C SER A 400 -15.30 16.26 4.35
N MET A 401 -14.31 16.66 3.53
CA MET A 401 -12.99 16.04 3.51
C MET A 401 -12.19 16.31 4.79
N VAL A 402 -12.32 17.52 5.37
CA VAL A 402 -11.71 17.85 6.69
C VAL A 402 -12.29 16.96 7.80
N LEU A 403 -13.60 16.68 7.74
CA LEU A 403 -14.28 15.85 8.73
C LEU A 403 -14.07 14.35 8.52
N ALA A 404 -13.72 13.91 7.31
CA ALA A 404 -13.58 12.49 6.98
C ALA A 404 -12.67 11.70 7.95
N PRO A 405 -11.43 12.15 8.29
CA PRO A 405 -10.59 11.43 9.24
C PRO A 405 -11.23 11.29 10.63
N VAL A 406 -11.93 12.33 11.07
CA VAL A 406 -12.61 12.33 12.39
C VAL A 406 -13.76 11.33 12.38
N ILE A 407 -14.59 11.33 11.33
CA ILE A 407 -15.70 10.37 11.17
C ILE A 407 -15.17 8.95 11.15
N VAL A 408 -14.13 8.69 10.37
CA VAL A 408 -13.49 7.37 10.27
C VAL A 408 -12.90 6.94 11.63
N GLN A 409 -12.28 7.85 12.39
CA GLN A 409 -11.76 7.55 13.72
C GLN A 409 -12.87 7.18 14.71
N GLN A 410 -14.02 7.82 14.62
CA GLN A 410 -15.16 7.54 15.50
C GLN A 410 -16.02 6.37 15.02
N SER A 411 -15.83 5.89 13.79
CA SER A 411 -16.68 4.87 13.18
C SER A 411 -16.83 3.62 14.04
N GLU A 412 -15.72 3.15 14.64
CA GLU A 412 -15.72 1.96 15.49
C GLU A 412 -16.57 2.16 16.76
N LYS A 413 -16.43 3.31 17.43
CA LYS A 413 -17.21 3.63 18.63
C LYS A 413 -18.70 3.76 18.30
N LEU A 414 -19.02 4.37 17.16
CA LEU A 414 -20.40 4.51 16.72
C LEU A 414 -21.04 3.15 16.40
N VAL A 415 -20.32 2.29 15.68
CA VAL A 415 -20.79 0.93 15.38
C VAL A 415 -21.04 0.13 16.65
N MET A 416 -20.11 0.15 17.60
CA MET A 416 -20.28 -0.54 18.87
C MET A 416 -21.46 -0.01 19.70
N ARG A 417 -21.77 1.28 19.58
CA ARG A 417 -22.91 1.88 20.30
C ARG A 417 -24.26 1.58 19.68
N PHE A 418 -24.35 1.52 18.34
CA PHE A 418 -25.63 1.40 17.64
C PHE A 418 -25.91 0.01 17.07
N CYS A 419 -24.89 -0.86 16.94
CA CYS A 419 -25.05 -2.21 16.41
C CYS A 419 -24.83 -3.26 17.50
N ALA A 420 -25.88 -3.56 18.26
CA ALA A 420 -25.85 -4.58 19.34
C ALA A 420 -25.43 -5.96 18.80
N SER A 421 -25.79 -6.30 17.55
CA SER A 421 -25.38 -7.55 16.91
C SER A 421 -23.86 -7.68 16.73
N GLU A 422 -23.16 -6.58 16.54
CA GLU A 422 -21.70 -6.58 16.40
C GLU A 422 -21.00 -6.86 17.73
N TRP A 423 -21.54 -6.28 18.80
CA TRP A 423 -21.08 -6.60 20.17
C TRP A 423 -21.29 -8.07 20.51
N MET A 424 -22.48 -8.60 20.17
CA MET A 424 -22.79 -10.02 20.40
C MET A 424 -21.90 -10.96 19.57
N LEU A 425 -21.66 -10.64 18.29
CA LEU A 425 -20.75 -11.41 17.45
C LEU A 425 -19.32 -11.40 18.00
N ARG A 426 -18.81 -10.25 18.43
CA ARG A 426 -17.49 -10.15 19.09
C ARG A 426 -17.44 -10.94 20.39
N ALA A 427 -18.48 -10.83 21.22
CA ALA A 427 -18.54 -11.60 22.46
C ALA A 427 -18.55 -13.11 22.18
N MET A 428 -19.28 -13.55 21.15
CA MET A 428 -19.26 -14.96 20.70
C MET A 428 -17.90 -15.38 20.14
N GLU A 429 -17.27 -14.55 19.32
CA GLU A 429 -15.91 -14.82 18.79
C GLU A 429 -14.90 -14.98 19.94
N LEU A 430 -14.87 -14.01 20.85
CA LEU A 430 -14.00 -14.09 22.04
C LEU A 430 -14.31 -15.31 22.91
N THR A 431 -15.58 -15.65 23.07
CA THR A 431 -16.00 -16.84 23.82
C THR A 431 -15.56 -18.13 23.13
N ASN A 432 -15.68 -18.21 21.81
CA ASN A 432 -15.22 -19.37 21.02
C ASN A 432 -13.69 -19.53 21.08
N ILE A 433 -12.95 -18.44 20.96
CA ILE A 433 -11.48 -18.45 21.14
C ILE A 433 -11.14 -18.93 22.54
N ALA A 434 -11.76 -18.34 23.57
CA ALA A 434 -11.51 -18.67 24.96
C ALA A 434 -11.89 -20.12 25.28
N ALA A 435 -13.04 -20.61 24.82
CA ALA A 435 -13.52 -21.97 25.10
C ALA A 435 -12.56 -23.06 24.62
N ARG A 436 -11.94 -22.84 23.43
CA ARG A 436 -10.94 -23.79 22.91
C ARG A 436 -9.55 -23.56 23.51
N ALA A 437 -9.19 -22.33 23.81
CA ALA A 437 -7.92 -22.01 24.47
C ALA A 437 -7.88 -22.46 25.94
N ILE A 438 -9.03 -22.60 26.62
CA ILE A 438 -9.11 -23.06 28.02
C ILE A 438 -8.55 -24.49 28.18
N THR A 439 -8.76 -25.35 27.22
CA THR A 439 -8.28 -26.74 27.24
C THR A 439 -6.81 -26.89 26.90
N THR A 440 -6.13 -25.81 26.52
CA THR A 440 -4.77 -25.85 26.01
C THR A 440 -3.82 -25.11 26.94
N GLU A 441 -2.91 -25.84 27.55
CA GLU A 441 -1.81 -25.29 28.37
C GLU A 441 -0.50 -25.39 27.61
N LYS A 442 0.41 -24.44 27.84
CA LYS A 442 1.74 -24.40 27.21
C LYS A 442 1.71 -24.41 25.68
N HIS A 443 0.76 -23.72 25.10
CA HIS A 443 0.58 -23.64 23.64
C HIS A 443 1.31 -22.44 23.01
N ALA A 444 1.47 -22.48 21.69
CA ALA A 444 1.94 -21.36 20.90
C ALA A 444 0.76 -20.49 20.40
N ILE A 445 0.86 -19.18 20.50
CA ILE A 445 -0.07 -18.27 19.84
C ILE A 445 0.57 -17.81 18.54
N ILE A 446 -0.11 -18.02 17.40
CA ILE A 446 0.34 -17.61 16.07
C ILE A 446 -0.50 -16.40 15.63
N CYS A 447 0.12 -15.23 15.51
CA CYS A 447 -0.51 -14.05 14.96
C CYS A 447 -0.26 -14.01 13.45
N GLY A 448 -1.31 -14.25 12.65
CA GLY A 448 -1.32 -14.41 11.20
C GLY A 448 -1.29 -15.89 10.77
N TYR A 449 -2.26 -16.30 9.94
CA TYR A 449 -2.34 -17.65 9.38
C TYR A 449 -2.17 -17.67 7.87
N GLY A 450 -1.29 -16.79 7.37
CA GLY A 450 -0.79 -16.81 6.00
C GLY A 450 0.16 -17.99 5.76
N ARG A 451 0.87 -18.01 4.62
CA ARG A 451 1.78 -19.12 4.27
C ARG A 451 2.75 -19.49 5.40
N SER A 452 3.42 -18.50 5.99
CA SER A 452 4.39 -18.74 7.08
C SER A 452 3.69 -19.31 8.34
N GLY A 453 2.53 -18.77 8.72
CA GLY A 453 1.75 -19.27 9.85
C GLY A 453 1.26 -20.72 9.65
N GLN A 454 0.81 -21.06 8.45
CA GLN A 454 0.38 -22.43 8.09
C GLN A 454 1.54 -23.42 8.15
N TYR A 455 2.73 -23.04 7.61
CA TYR A 455 3.90 -23.92 7.73
C TYR A 455 4.31 -24.12 9.18
N LEU A 456 4.34 -23.05 9.98
CA LEU A 456 4.65 -23.12 11.40
C LEU A 456 3.65 -24.04 12.13
N ALA A 457 2.36 -23.88 11.90
CA ALA A 457 1.32 -24.70 12.52
C ALA A 457 1.54 -26.19 12.23
N ARG A 458 1.82 -26.56 10.97
CA ARG A 458 2.12 -27.95 10.59
C ARG A 458 3.37 -28.52 11.28
N PHE A 459 4.40 -27.69 11.52
CA PHE A 459 5.57 -28.13 12.26
C PHE A 459 5.23 -28.37 13.74
N LEU A 460 4.48 -27.45 14.36
CA LEU A 460 4.03 -27.60 15.74
C LEU A 460 3.16 -28.84 15.93
N GLU A 461 2.26 -29.12 14.98
CA GLU A 461 1.44 -30.34 15.00
C GLU A 461 2.27 -31.62 14.93
N LYS A 462 3.28 -31.66 14.06
CA LYS A 462 4.18 -32.82 13.95
C LYS A 462 4.97 -33.08 15.21
N GLU A 463 5.30 -32.04 15.95
CA GLU A 463 6.00 -32.11 17.25
C GLU A 463 5.03 -32.27 18.42
N GLY A 464 3.70 -32.39 18.17
CA GLY A 464 2.69 -32.52 19.20
C GLY A 464 2.49 -31.26 20.05
N VAL A 465 2.92 -30.10 19.57
CA VAL A 465 2.77 -28.83 20.27
C VAL A 465 1.45 -28.18 19.86
N SER A 466 0.58 -27.96 20.87
CA SER A 466 -0.68 -27.26 20.65
C SER A 466 -0.46 -25.80 20.26
N TYR A 467 -1.32 -25.27 19.38
CA TYR A 467 -1.30 -23.86 19.00
C TYR A 467 -2.71 -23.27 18.90
N VAL A 468 -2.78 -21.96 18.98
CA VAL A 468 -3.95 -21.13 18.68
C VAL A 468 -3.52 -20.08 17.69
N ALA A 469 -4.07 -20.12 16.47
CA ALA A 469 -3.77 -19.14 15.46
C ALA A 469 -4.88 -18.09 15.33
N LEU A 470 -4.50 -16.85 15.11
CA LEU A 470 -5.37 -15.69 14.92
C LEU A 470 -5.13 -15.10 13.53
N ASP A 471 -6.18 -14.89 12.75
CA ASP A 471 -6.09 -14.21 11.45
C ASP A 471 -7.28 -13.26 11.23
N LEU A 472 -7.04 -12.20 10.46
CA LEU A 472 -8.04 -11.19 10.10
C LEU A 472 -8.81 -11.53 8.81
N ASP A 473 -8.36 -12.52 8.04
CA ASP A 473 -9.02 -12.97 6.84
C ASP A 473 -10.07 -14.04 7.14
N PRO A 474 -11.38 -13.71 7.06
CA PRO A 474 -12.43 -14.63 7.42
C PRO A 474 -12.57 -15.83 6.45
N GLU A 475 -12.11 -15.70 5.19
CA GLU A 475 -12.11 -16.81 4.24
C GLU A 475 -11.04 -17.82 4.61
N ARG A 476 -9.85 -17.35 4.92
CA ARG A 476 -8.72 -18.17 5.38
C ARG A 476 -9.05 -18.89 6.68
N VAL A 477 -9.65 -18.19 7.65
CA VAL A 477 -10.09 -18.79 8.91
C VAL A 477 -11.13 -19.88 8.66
N ARG A 478 -12.10 -19.65 7.77
CA ARG A 478 -13.13 -20.63 7.44
C ARG A 478 -12.56 -21.88 6.76
N GLU A 479 -11.64 -21.69 5.81
CA GLU A 479 -10.97 -22.79 5.11
C GLU A 479 -10.11 -23.62 6.06
N ALA A 480 -9.33 -22.97 6.90
CA ALA A 480 -8.49 -23.61 7.91
C ALA A 480 -9.32 -24.36 8.96
N ALA A 481 -10.38 -23.76 9.48
CA ALA A 481 -11.29 -24.42 10.41
C ALA A 481 -12.01 -25.63 9.79
N ALA A 482 -12.36 -25.56 8.49
CA ALA A 482 -12.92 -26.69 7.76
C ALA A 482 -11.89 -27.84 7.56
N ALA A 483 -10.60 -27.50 7.49
CA ALA A 483 -9.50 -28.46 7.44
C ALA A 483 -9.18 -29.07 8.83
N GLY A 484 -9.77 -28.57 9.91
CA GLY A 484 -9.54 -29.03 11.28
C GLY A 484 -8.49 -28.24 12.07
N ASP A 485 -7.91 -27.20 11.47
CA ASP A 485 -6.88 -26.37 12.10
C ASP A 485 -7.47 -25.51 13.24
N THR A 486 -6.68 -25.23 14.26
CA THR A 486 -7.10 -24.40 15.40
C THR A 486 -6.87 -22.92 15.08
N VAL A 487 -7.67 -22.38 14.17
CA VAL A 487 -7.59 -21.01 13.68
C VAL A 487 -8.86 -20.25 13.99
N PHE A 488 -8.72 -19.01 14.46
CA PHE A 488 -9.84 -18.14 14.83
C PHE A 488 -9.73 -16.79 14.13
N TYR A 489 -10.89 -16.24 13.82
CA TYR A 489 -10.96 -14.84 13.40
C TYR A 489 -10.67 -13.94 14.61
N GLY A 490 -9.60 -13.16 14.53
CA GLY A 490 -9.24 -12.26 15.61
C GLY A 490 -8.04 -11.38 15.27
N ASP A 491 -8.08 -10.17 15.82
CA ASP A 491 -7.00 -9.20 15.68
C ASP A 491 -5.99 -9.38 16.81
N GLY A 492 -4.82 -9.92 16.49
CA GLY A 492 -3.72 -10.10 17.45
C GLY A 492 -3.17 -8.82 18.06
N MET A 493 -3.46 -7.64 17.47
CA MET A 493 -3.09 -6.34 18.06
C MET A 493 -4.01 -5.93 19.22
N ARG A 494 -5.13 -6.62 19.42
CA ARG A 494 -6.09 -6.32 20.48
C ARG A 494 -5.82 -7.14 21.72
N ARG A 495 -5.79 -6.46 22.87
CA ARG A 495 -5.59 -7.04 24.19
C ARG A 495 -6.59 -8.16 24.47
N GLU A 496 -7.87 -7.92 24.18
CA GLU A 496 -8.96 -8.85 24.46
C GLU A 496 -8.80 -10.16 23.66
N THR A 497 -8.34 -10.06 22.41
CA THR A 497 -8.12 -11.22 21.54
C THR A 497 -6.94 -12.06 22.02
N LEU A 498 -5.82 -11.43 22.38
CA LEU A 498 -4.66 -12.13 22.96
C LEU A 498 -5.01 -12.82 24.28
N MET A 499 -5.77 -12.14 25.15
CA MET A 499 -6.24 -12.72 26.40
C MET A 499 -7.16 -13.93 26.17
N ALA A 500 -8.10 -13.82 25.22
CA ALA A 500 -8.98 -14.93 24.83
C ALA A 500 -8.21 -16.10 24.23
N ALA A 501 -7.15 -15.83 23.45
CA ALA A 501 -6.24 -16.84 22.91
C ALA A 501 -5.36 -17.51 23.99
N GLY A 502 -5.50 -17.13 25.26
CA GLY A 502 -4.79 -17.76 26.38
C GLY A 502 -3.38 -17.22 26.60
N LEU A 503 -3.12 -15.95 26.32
CA LEU A 503 -1.79 -15.32 26.46
C LEU A 503 -1.13 -15.62 27.82
N MET A 504 -1.92 -15.66 28.90
CA MET A 504 -1.40 -15.93 30.25
C MET A 504 -0.90 -17.36 30.44
N ARG A 505 -1.30 -18.29 29.57
CA ARG A 505 -0.91 -19.71 29.61
C ARG A 505 -0.02 -20.13 28.44
N ALA A 506 0.15 -19.24 27.45
CA ALA A 506 0.97 -19.51 26.28
C ALA A 506 2.45 -19.66 26.64
N SER A 507 3.17 -20.48 25.90
CA SER A 507 4.63 -20.64 26.02
C SER A 507 5.38 -19.69 25.10
N VAL A 508 4.78 -19.30 23.98
CA VAL A 508 5.41 -18.42 22.98
C VAL A 508 4.32 -17.71 22.17
N VAL A 509 4.64 -16.51 21.72
CA VAL A 509 3.86 -15.81 20.68
C VAL A 509 4.71 -15.73 19.43
N VAL A 510 4.16 -16.08 18.27
CA VAL A 510 4.84 -15.99 17.00
C VAL A 510 4.05 -15.06 16.08
N ILE A 511 4.70 -14.01 15.62
CA ILE A 511 4.13 -13.04 14.67
C ILE A 511 4.64 -13.40 13.28
N SER A 512 3.77 -13.97 12.45
CA SER A 512 4.12 -14.56 11.16
C SER A 512 3.94 -13.63 9.96
N TYR A 513 3.31 -12.48 10.12
CA TYR A 513 3.20 -11.46 9.08
C TYR A 513 4.39 -10.49 9.08
N GLY A 514 4.68 -9.91 7.91
CA GLY A 514 5.89 -9.10 7.73
C GLY A 514 5.73 -7.60 8.00
N ASP A 515 4.56 -7.14 8.46
CA ASP A 515 4.35 -5.73 8.78
C ASP A 515 4.90 -5.37 10.14
N ALA A 516 5.98 -4.58 10.17
CA ALA A 516 6.70 -4.21 11.38
C ALA A 516 5.85 -3.35 12.34
N GLU A 517 4.99 -2.47 11.84
CA GLU A 517 4.16 -1.60 12.67
C GLU A 517 3.11 -2.42 13.46
N SER A 518 2.48 -3.38 12.79
CA SER A 518 1.54 -4.30 13.45
C SER A 518 2.26 -5.20 14.45
N ALA A 519 3.45 -5.69 14.10
CA ALA A 519 4.26 -6.50 15.00
C ALA A 519 4.66 -5.73 16.26
N LEU A 520 5.05 -4.46 16.14
CA LEU A 520 5.35 -3.59 17.27
C LEU A 520 4.15 -3.40 18.21
N ARG A 521 2.93 -3.29 17.66
CA ARG A 521 1.70 -3.19 18.47
C ARG A 521 1.42 -4.47 19.25
N VAL A 522 1.57 -5.63 18.61
CA VAL A 522 1.43 -6.93 19.31
C VAL A 522 2.48 -7.08 20.39
N LEU A 523 3.74 -6.76 20.09
CA LEU A 523 4.85 -6.76 21.05
C LEU A 523 4.53 -5.89 22.26
N ALA A 524 4.06 -4.64 22.04
CA ALA A 524 3.71 -3.72 23.11
C ALA A 524 2.63 -4.33 24.04
N GLN A 525 1.57 -4.93 23.46
CA GLN A 525 0.51 -5.60 24.23
C GLN A 525 1.04 -6.81 25.02
N VAL A 526 1.88 -7.63 24.40
CA VAL A 526 2.46 -8.81 25.08
C VAL A 526 3.40 -8.36 26.19
N ARG A 527 4.24 -7.35 25.97
CA ARG A 527 5.17 -6.82 26.98
C ARG A 527 4.45 -6.15 28.16
N GLU A 528 3.33 -5.50 27.90
CA GLU A 528 2.48 -4.94 28.97
C GLU A 528 1.82 -6.02 29.83
N LEU A 529 1.31 -7.09 29.20
CA LEU A 529 0.54 -8.14 29.88
C LEU A 529 1.41 -9.24 30.49
N ARG A 530 2.47 -9.63 29.80
CA ARG A 530 3.36 -10.73 30.19
C ARG A 530 4.79 -10.47 29.69
N PRO A 531 5.58 -9.67 30.43
CA PRO A 531 6.91 -9.22 30.02
C PRO A 531 7.91 -10.33 29.68
N GLU A 532 7.85 -11.46 30.37
CA GLU A 532 8.77 -12.59 30.20
C GLU A 532 8.40 -13.56 29.08
N LEU A 533 7.19 -13.45 28.50
CA LEU A 533 6.77 -14.37 27.44
C LEU A 533 7.63 -14.19 26.18
N PRO A 534 8.29 -15.23 25.66
CA PRO A 534 9.07 -15.11 24.45
C PRO A 534 8.17 -14.78 23.24
N VAL A 535 8.60 -13.80 22.45
CA VAL A 535 7.91 -13.42 21.22
C VAL A 535 8.89 -13.54 20.06
N VAL A 536 8.54 -14.36 19.08
CA VAL A 536 9.28 -14.51 17.83
C VAL A 536 8.58 -13.70 16.75
N VAL A 537 9.34 -12.89 16.03
CA VAL A 537 8.78 -11.99 15.02
C VAL A 537 9.45 -12.23 13.67
N ARG A 538 8.66 -12.40 12.62
CA ARG A 538 9.15 -12.39 11.26
C ARG A 538 9.35 -10.95 10.79
N ALA A 539 10.52 -10.62 10.26
CA ALA A 539 10.80 -9.34 9.61
C ALA A 539 11.05 -9.58 8.10
N VAL A 540 10.51 -8.73 7.25
CA VAL A 540 10.78 -8.78 5.81
C VAL A 540 12.09 -8.11 5.53
N ASP A 541 12.32 -6.94 6.14
CA ASP A 541 13.48 -6.10 5.90
C ASP A 541 14.46 -6.12 7.10
N GLU A 542 15.73 -5.99 6.80
CA GLU A 542 16.79 -5.93 7.82
C GLU A 542 16.72 -4.62 8.64
N ALA A 543 16.18 -3.56 8.06
CA ALA A 543 15.96 -2.28 8.74
C ALA A 543 15.01 -2.39 9.95
N ASP A 544 14.04 -3.31 9.92
CA ASP A 544 13.08 -3.52 11.00
C ASP A 544 13.64 -4.37 12.15
N TYR A 545 14.76 -5.07 11.93
CA TYR A 545 15.37 -5.96 12.93
C TYR A 545 15.67 -5.22 14.24
N GLU A 546 16.34 -4.08 14.16
CA GLU A 546 16.69 -3.31 15.37
C GLU A 546 15.49 -2.74 16.09
N ARG A 547 14.48 -2.29 15.35
CA ARG A 547 13.24 -1.72 15.91
C ARG A 547 12.47 -2.77 16.69
N LEU A 548 12.28 -3.96 16.12
CA LEU A 548 11.55 -5.07 16.72
C LEU A 548 12.34 -5.67 17.90
N SER A 549 13.65 -5.79 17.80
CA SER A 549 14.50 -6.26 18.88
C SER A 549 14.48 -5.31 20.08
N ARG A 550 14.59 -3.99 19.85
CA ARG A 550 14.48 -2.96 20.93
C ARG A 550 13.09 -2.93 21.55
N ALA A 551 12.05 -3.26 20.81
CA ALA A 551 10.69 -3.37 21.31
C ALA A 551 10.45 -4.61 22.16
N GLY A 552 11.47 -5.49 22.31
CA GLY A 552 11.44 -6.63 23.19
C GLY A 552 11.07 -7.95 22.52
N ALA A 553 11.23 -8.08 21.20
CA ALA A 553 11.17 -9.38 20.55
C ALA A 553 12.29 -10.27 21.14
N ALA A 554 11.96 -11.51 21.53
CA ALA A 554 12.94 -12.48 21.97
C ALA A 554 13.80 -12.93 20.80
N GLU A 555 13.20 -13.08 19.63
CA GLU A 555 13.90 -13.39 18.38
C GLU A 555 13.22 -12.68 17.22
N VAL A 556 14.03 -12.12 16.31
CA VAL A 556 13.56 -11.52 15.05
C VAL A 556 14.16 -12.32 13.90
N VAL A 557 13.30 -12.89 13.05
CA VAL A 557 13.72 -13.74 11.92
C VAL A 557 13.62 -12.93 10.63
N PRO A 558 14.75 -12.46 10.05
CA PRO A 558 14.74 -11.72 8.81
C PRO A 558 14.61 -12.69 7.62
N GLU A 559 13.50 -12.60 6.89
CA GLU A 559 13.15 -13.50 5.78
C GLU A 559 14.18 -13.50 4.66
N MET A 560 14.64 -12.31 4.25
CA MET A 560 15.64 -12.17 3.19
C MET A 560 16.98 -12.83 3.54
N LEU A 561 17.41 -12.71 4.78
CA LEU A 561 18.66 -13.33 5.24
C LEU A 561 18.56 -14.86 5.21
N GLU A 562 17.47 -15.43 5.77
CA GLU A 562 17.26 -16.87 5.80
C GLU A 562 17.12 -17.47 4.39
N ALA A 563 16.37 -16.82 3.51
CA ALA A 563 16.27 -17.21 2.11
C ALA A 563 17.65 -17.17 1.40
N SER A 564 18.43 -16.13 1.66
CA SER A 564 19.78 -15.96 1.11
C SER A 564 20.75 -17.04 1.63
N ILE A 565 20.67 -17.40 2.92
CA ILE A 565 21.46 -18.48 3.51
C ILE A 565 21.13 -19.82 2.83
N VAL A 566 19.85 -20.14 2.65
CA VAL A 566 19.41 -21.36 1.98
C VAL A 566 19.90 -21.38 0.52
N LEU A 567 19.70 -20.28 -0.22
CA LEU A 567 20.16 -20.17 -1.60
C LEU A 567 21.68 -20.34 -1.71
N ALA A 568 22.45 -19.65 -0.86
CA ALA A 568 23.89 -19.74 -0.83
C ALA A 568 24.38 -21.16 -0.45
N SER A 569 23.68 -21.86 0.48
CA SER A 569 24.00 -23.22 0.84
C SER A 569 23.88 -24.18 -0.35
N HIS A 570 22.80 -24.11 -1.10
CA HIS A 570 22.61 -24.91 -2.32
C HIS A 570 23.65 -24.58 -3.39
N ALA A 571 23.92 -23.29 -3.61
CA ALA A 571 24.94 -22.87 -4.58
C ALA A 571 26.33 -23.38 -4.22
N LEU A 572 26.73 -23.25 -2.95
CA LEU A 572 28.03 -23.73 -2.48
C LEU A 572 28.19 -25.25 -2.62
N VAL A 573 27.15 -26.02 -2.30
CA VAL A 573 27.16 -27.48 -2.46
C VAL A 573 27.26 -27.84 -3.95
N LEU A 574 26.53 -27.17 -4.84
CA LEU A 574 26.59 -27.40 -6.29
C LEU A 574 27.98 -27.06 -6.89
N ILE A 575 28.67 -26.06 -6.34
CA ILE A 575 30.05 -25.70 -6.72
C ILE A 575 31.05 -26.71 -6.16
N GLY A 576 30.63 -27.64 -5.27
CA GLY A 576 31.44 -28.71 -4.70
C GLY A 576 32.13 -28.32 -3.41
N VAL A 577 31.61 -27.33 -2.65
CA VAL A 577 32.06 -27.11 -1.27
C VAL A 577 31.49 -28.22 -0.39
N PRO A 578 32.30 -28.89 0.45
CA PRO A 578 31.83 -29.96 1.33
C PRO A 578 30.67 -29.48 2.21
N ILE A 579 29.61 -30.28 2.32
CA ILE A 579 28.40 -29.92 3.03
C ILE A 579 28.65 -29.57 4.50
N ALA A 580 29.60 -30.29 5.17
CA ALA A 580 29.98 -30.02 6.55
C ALA A 580 30.55 -28.59 6.72
N ARG A 581 31.34 -28.10 5.75
CA ARG A 581 31.88 -26.74 5.77
C ARG A 581 30.78 -25.70 5.52
N VAL A 582 29.86 -26.00 4.62
CA VAL A 582 28.68 -25.14 4.36
C VAL A 582 27.83 -25.01 5.63
N VAL A 583 27.50 -26.13 6.26
CA VAL A 583 26.70 -26.16 7.52
C VAL A 583 27.42 -25.39 8.64
N LYS A 584 28.75 -25.62 8.83
CA LYS A 584 29.54 -24.89 9.84
C LYS A 584 29.49 -23.38 9.60
N ARG A 585 29.70 -22.93 8.35
CA ARG A 585 29.70 -21.51 8.01
C ARG A 585 28.36 -20.85 8.30
N PHE A 586 27.25 -21.53 8.00
CA PHE A 586 25.91 -20.99 8.25
C PHE A 586 25.50 -21.06 9.72
N ARG A 587 25.97 -22.06 10.48
CA ARG A 587 25.85 -22.04 11.94
C ARG A 587 26.55 -20.81 12.54
N GLU A 588 27.75 -20.50 12.10
CA GLU A 588 28.48 -19.31 12.52
C GLU A 588 27.71 -18.02 12.25
N VAL A 589 27.12 -17.87 11.04
CA VAL A 589 26.31 -16.70 10.68
C VAL A 589 25.05 -16.61 11.54
N ARG A 590 24.34 -17.72 11.75
CA ARG A 590 23.16 -17.76 12.58
C ARG A 590 23.47 -17.50 14.05
N SER A 591 24.52 -18.08 14.62
CA SER A 591 24.90 -17.87 16.03
C SER A 591 25.31 -16.43 16.33
N GLN A 592 25.82 -15.69 15.36
CA GLN A 592 26.12 -14.27 15.52
C GLN A 592 24.86 -13.40 15.57
N ARG A 593 23.77 -13.81 14.90
CA ARG A 593 22.55 -13.03 14.75
C ARG A 593 21.43 -13.44 15.72
N TYR A 594 21.27 -14.71 16.00
CA TYR A 594 20.16 -15.20 16.82
C TYR A 594 20.56 -15.42 18.28
N SER A 595 20.00 -14.59 19.17
CA SER A 595 20.34 -14.62 20.61
C SER A 595 19.90 -15.92 21.29
N LEU A 596 18.73 -16.45 20.93
CA LEU A 596 18.20 -17.71 21.47
C LEU A 596 19.00 -18.93 21.00
N MET A 597 19.53 -18.88 19.77
CA MET A 597 20.33 -19.98 19.23
C MET A 597 21.78 -19.99 19.72
N ARG A 598 22.28 -18.89 20.31
CA ARG A 598 23.63 -18.87 20.91
C ARG A 598 23.77 -19.91 22.01
N GLY A 599 22.76 -20.13 22.84
CA GLY A 599 22.76 -21.15 23.88
C GLY A 599 22.67 -22.59 23.36
N PHE A 600 22.02 -22.81 22.21
CA PHE A 600 21.95 -24.14 21.56
C PHE A 600 23.22 -24.53 20.81
N PHE A 601 24.03 -23.56 20.40
CA PHE A 601 25.27 -23.82 19.65
C PHE A 601 26.53 -23.64 20.50
N HIS A 602 26.42 -23.13 21.75
CA HIS A 602 27.50 -22.87 22.69
C HIS A 602 27.06 -23.15 24.12
N GLY A 603 26.57 -24.36 24.42
CA GLY A 603 26.45 -24.81 25.82
C GLY A 603 27.82 -24.95 26.45
N ALA A 604 27.98 -24.56 27.71
CA ALA A 604 29.25 -24.76 28.44
C ALA A 604 29.63 -26.25 28.56
N SER A 605 28.66 -27.17 28.31
CA SER A 605 28.87 -28.62 28.17
C SER A 605 29.38 -29.01 26.78
N ASP A 606 29.05 -28.24 25.71
CA ASP A 606 29.44 -28.61 24.34
C ASP A 606 30.91 -28.34 24.03
N ALA A 607 31.58 -27.44 24.77
CA ALA A 607 33.00 -27.19 24.56
C ALA A 607 33.89 -28.40 25.01
N ALA A 608 33.39 -29.21 25.93
CA ALA A 608 34.05 -30.46 26.33
C ALA A 608 33.58 -31.65 25.48
N GLU A 609 32.29 -31.70 25.09
CA GLU A 609 31.74 -32.70 24.18
C GLU A 609 32.19 -32.48 22.72
N ASP A 610 32.35 -31.23 22.24
CA ASP A 610 32.84 -30.92 20.90
C ASP A 610 34.30 -31.37 20.69
N LEU A 611 35.14 -31.41 21.74
CA LEU A 611 36.49 -31.97 21.66
C LEU A 611 36.49 -33.51 21.60
N ASP A 612 35.55 -34.15 22.32
CA ASP A 612 35.38 -35.60 22.30
C ASP A 612 34.61 -36.07 21.05
N GLU A 613 33.61 -35.31 20.60
CA GLU A 613 32.84 -35.55 19.37
C GLU A 613 33.70 -35.33 18.11
N ALA A 614 34.65 -34.41 18.11
CA ALA A 614 35.59 -34.19 17.00
C ALA A 614 36.55 -35.38 16.80
N GLN A 615 36.78 -36.20 17.83
CA GLN A 615 37.62 -37.37 17.80
C GLN A 615 36.88 -38.70 17.63
N GLN A 616 35.55 -38.71 17.75
CA GLN A 616 34.75 -39.91 17.52
C GLN A 616 34.58 -40.21 16.02
N ALA A 617 34.81 -41.48 15.65
CA ALA A 617 34.57 -41.94 14.28
C ALA A 617 33.08 -41.96 13.97
N ARG A 618 32.65 -41.26 12.95
CA ARG A 618 31.27 -41.13 12.48
C ARG A 618 31.05 -41.72 11.11
N LEU A 619 29.82 -42.14 10.84
CA LEU A 619 29.38 -42.51 9.51
C LEU A 619 29.04 -41.26 8.71
N HIS A 620 29.59 -41.16 7.49
CA HIS A 620 29.32 -40.08 6.56
C HIS A 620 28.98 -40.66 5.19
N SER A 621 27.88 -40.25 4.57
CA SER A 621 27.46 -40.76 3.27
C SER A 621 27.59 -39.69 2.19
N ILE A 622 28.21 -40.04 1.08
CA ILE A 622 28.49 -39.15 -0.06
C ILE A 622 27.90 -39.74 -1.32
N ILE A 623 27.19 -38.94 -2.09
CA ILE A 623 26.64 -39.33 -3.40
C ILE A 623 27.62 -38.88 -4.49
N LEU A 624 28.09 -39.81 -5.30
CA LEU A 624 29.03 -39.53 -6.39
C LEU A 624 28.25 -39.07 -7.64
N SER A 625 28.41 -37.79 -7.98
CA SER A 625 27.85 -37.23 -9.24
C SER A 625 28.69 -37.70 -10.46
N LYS A 626 28.12 -37.59 -11.68
CA LYS A 626 28.81 -37.99 -12.94
C LYS A 626 30.21 -37.34 -13.17
N GLY A 627 30.53 -36.22 -12.49
CA GLY A 627 31.79 -35.52 -12.59
C GLY A 627 32.70 -35.68 -11.36
N ALA A 628 32.35 -36.55 -10.42
CA ALA A 628 33.15 -36.76 -9.23
C ALA A 628 34.48 -37.47 -9.57
N HIS A 629 35.58 -37.01 -8.98
CA HIS A 629 36.95 -37.54 -9.20
C HIS A 629 37.07 -39.05 -8.94
N ALA A 630 36.28 -39.58 -8.01
CA ALA A 630 36.24 -40.98 -7.64
C ALA A 630 35.63 -41.92 -8.70
N VAL A 631 34.81 -41.39 -9.61
CA VAL A 631 34.08 -42.19 -10.61
C VAL A 631 35.09 -42.88 -11.57
N GLY A 632 35.00 -44.21 -11.70
CA GLY A 632 35.90 -45.04 -12.49
C GLY A 632 37.17 -45.50 -11.78
N LYS A 633 37.47 -44.99 -10.57
CA LYS A 633 38.62 -45.36 -9.74
C LYS A 633 38.23 -46.43 -8.71
N SER A 634 39.21 -47.24 -8.30
CA SER A 634 39.06 -48.19 -7.19
C SER A 634 39.23 -47.51 -5.83
N ILE A 635 38.75 -48.15 -4.77
CA ILE A 635 38.95 -47.68 -3.39
C ILE A 635 40.45 -47.55 -3.09
N ALA A 636 41.28 -48.50 -3.55
CA ALA A 636 42.72 -48.48 -3.35
C ALA A 636 43.37 -47.28 -4.06
N GLU A 637 42.95 -46.95 -5.28
CA GLU A 637 43.52 -45.81 -6.04
C GLU A 637 43.24 -44.45 -5.39
N LEU A 638 42.22 -44.35 -4.54
CA LEU A 638 41.86 -43.10 -3.85
C LEU A 638 42.59 -42.89 -2.51
N GLU A 639 43.35 -43.93 -2.05
CA GLU A 639 44.18 -43.85 -0.83
C GLU A 639 43.45 -43.19 0.35
N LEU A 640 42.24 -43.67 0.68
CA LEU A 640 41.44 -43.09 1.77
C LEU A 640 41.90 -43.57 3.16
N GLU A 641 42.50 -44.76 3.25
CA GLU A 641 43.05 -45.31 4.51
C GLU A 641 44.16 -44.45 5.13
N PRO A 642 45.11 -43.88 4.36
CA PRO A 642 46.11 -42.96 4.89
C PRO A 642 45.55 -41.67 5.46
N LEU A 643 44.30 -41.32 5.10
CA LEU A 643 43.56 -40.18 5.65
C LEU A 643 42.81 -40.55 6.93
N GLY A 644 42.88 -41.80 7.41
CA GLY A 644 42.15 -42.28 8.58
C GLY A 644 40.66 -42.48 8.31
N VAL A 645 40.28 -42.77 7.04
CA VAL A 645 38.89 -42.98 6.63
C VAL A 645 38.76 -44.33 5.96
N SER A 646 37.77 -45.12 6.41
CA SER A 646 37.42 -46.40 5.77
C SER A 646 36.06 -46.34 5.06
N VAL A 647 35.97 -47.07 3.94
CA VAL A 647 34.71 -47.23 3.20
C VAL A 647 33.97 -48.42 3.78
N THR A 648 32.86 -48.18 4.46
CA THR A 648 32.08 -49.26 5.13
C THR A 648 30.98 -49.81 4.24
N ALA A 649 30.43 -49.02 3.31
CA ALA A 649 29.45 -49.50 2.37
C ALA A 649 29.43 -48.66 1.08
N ILE A 650 29.08 -49.28 -0.02
CA ILE A 650 28.70 -48.63 -1.26
C ILE A 650 27.27 -49.08 -1.61
N ARG A 651 26.37 -48.14 -1.79
CA ARG A 651 25.04 -48.43 -2.28
C ARG A 651 24.92 -47.97 -3.74
N ARG A 652 24.72 -48.96 -4.62
CA ARG A 652 24.50 -48.74 -6.03
C ARG A 652 23.10 -49.12 -6.38
N ARG A 653 22.25 -48.16 -6.75
CA ARG A 653 20.81 -48.31 -6.96
C ARG A 653 20.14 -48.88 -5.70
N GLU A 654 19.64 -50.13 -5.74
CA GLU A 654 19.02 -50.84 -4.60
C GLU A 654 19.92 -51.83 -3.90
N VAL A 655 21.12 -52.08 -4.44
CA VAL A 655 22.10 -53.07 -3.89
C VAL A 655 23.09 -52.35 -2.99
N ARG A 656 23.26 -52.85 -1.77
CA ARG A 656 24.25 -52.37 -0.77
C ARG A 656 25.38 -53.38 -0.63
N ALA A 657 26.57 -53.01 -1.08
CA ALA A 657 27.80 -53.73 -0.77
C ALA A 657 28.34 -53.23 0.59
N VAL A 658 28.43 -54.16 1.57
CA VAL A 658 28.99 -53.86 2.90
C VAL A 658 30.42 -54.33 2.92
N ASN A 659 31.36 -53.50 3.44
CA ASN A 659 32.80 -53.72 3.45
C ASN A 659 33.33 -54.07 2.04
N PRO A 660 33.20 -53.14 1.08
CA PRO A 660 33.62 -53.39 -0.31
C PRO A 660 35.14 -53.62 -0.36
N GLY A 661 35.54 -54.52 -1.25
CA GLY A 661 36.97 -54.84 -1.42
C GLY A 661 37.78 -53.66 -2.01
N PRO A 662 39.10 -53.59 -1.82
CA PRO A 662 39.93 -52.45 -2.25
C PRO A 662 39.97 -52.24 -3.75
N GLN A 663 39.61 -53.29 -4.55
CA GLN A 663 39.52 -53.23 -6.03
C GLN A 663 38.16 -52.80 -6.56
N GLU A 664 37.16 -52.57 -5.67
CA GLU A 664 35.83 -52.12 -6.06
C GLU A 664 35.91 -50.71 -6.69
N ARG A 665 35.33 -50.55 -7.88
CA ARG A 665 35.33 -49.25 -8.58
C ARG A 665 34.03 -48.49 -8.34
N PHE A 666 34.16 -47.20 -8.14
CA PHE A 666 33.05 -46.30 -7.95
C PHE A 666 32.37 -45.97 -9.29
N GLU A 667 31.02 -45.95 -9.29
CA GLU A 667 30.20 -45.49 -10.41
C GLU A 667 29.46 -44.21 -10.10
N ALA A 668 29.07 -43.50 -11.16
CA ALA A 668 28.22 -42.31 -11.01
C ALA A 668 26.85 -42.69 -10.42
N GLY A 669 26.45 -42.03 -9.34
CA GLY A 669 25.22 -42.33 -8.60
C GLY A 669 25.42 -43.24 -7.38
N ASP A 670 26.65 -43.78 -7.15
CA ASP A 670 26.93 -44.54 -5.93
C ASP A 670 26.82 -43.66 -4.68
N VAL A 671 26.22 -44.19 -3.63
CA VAL A 671 26.26 -43.63 -2.29
C VAL A 671 27.33 -44.34 -1.49
N VAL A 672 28.42 -43.62 -1.22
CA VAL A 672 29.60 -44.14 -0.48
C VAL A 672 29.42 -43.79 0.99
N VAL A 673 29.47 -44.79 1.86
CA VAL A 673 29.41 -44.60 3.31
C VAL A 673 30.83 -44.74 3.88
N LEU A 674 31.32 -43.64 4.45
CA LEU A 674 32.65 -43.53 5.07
C LEU A 674 32.55 -43.54 6.58
N VAL A 675 33.60 -44.06 7.25
CA VAL A 675 33.81 -43.95 8.70
C VAL A 675 35.14 -43.25 8.94
N GLY A 676 35.11 -42.24 9.77
CA GLY A 676 36.30 -41.47 10.16
C GLY A 676 35.96 -40.30 11.08
N VAL A 677 36.94 -39.58 11.53
CA VAL A 677 36.78 -38.37 12.34
C VAL A 677 36.33 -37.22 11.44
N THR A 678 35.59 -36.27 11.95
CA THR A 678 34.94 -35.17 11.15
C THR A 678 35.92 -34.46 10.21
N GLU A 679 37.14 -34.21 10.67
CA GLU A 679 38.18 -33.53 9.87
C GLU A 679 38.71 -34.38 8.72
N THR A 680 38.93 -35.67 8.98
CA THR A 680 39.38 -36.62 7.98
C THR A 680 38.32 -36.97 6.96
N LEU A 681 37.06 -37.07 7.39
CA LEU A 681 35.87 -37.24 6.52
C LEU A 681 35.73 -36.08 5.52
N ALA A 682 35.94 -34.84 5.96
CA ALA A 682 35.89 -33.67 5.06
C ALA A 682 37.02 -33.68 4.00
N ARG A 683 38.20 -34.20 4.37
CA ARG A 683 39.33 -34.38 3.41
C ARG A 683 39.03 -35.51 2.44
N ALA A 684 38.47 -36.62 2.92
CA ALA A 684 38.05 -37.74 2.07
C ALA A 684 36.95 -37.38 1.11
N GLU A 685 35.96 -36.63 1.56
CA GLU A 685 34.86 -36.09 0.71
C GLU A 685 35.43 -35.21 -0.40
N LYS A 686 36.35 -34.33 -0.09
CA LYS A 686 37.02 -33.48 -1.09
C LYS A 686 37.77 -34.34 -2.12
N ARG A 687 38.48 -35.37 -1.66
CA ARG A 687 39.24 -36.28 -2.53
C ARG A 687 38.33 -37.12 -3.42
N LEU A 688 37.16 -37.56 -2.93
CA LEU A 688 36.17 -38.28 -3.72
C LEU A 688 35.51 -37.40 -4.78
N LEU A 689 35.23 -36.14 -4.47
CA LEU A 689 34.49 -35.25 -5.36
C LEU A 689 35.40 -34.46 -6.32
N LYS A 690 36.61 -34.04 -5.86
CA LYS A 690 37.46 -33.11 -6.64
C LYS A 690 38.87 -33.64 -6.93
N GLY A 691 39.37 -34.60 -6.18
CA GLY A 691 40.72 -35.12 -6.23
C GLY A 691 41.64 -34.51 -5.21
#